data_4781cafb1a4ea6899ae3cf034cc76f17
#
_entry.id   4781cafb1a4ea6899ae3cf034cc76f17
#
_cell.length_a   1.000
_cell.length_b   1.000
_cell.length_c   1.000
_cell.angle_alpha   90.00
_cell.angle_beta   90.00
_cell.angle_gamma   90.00
#
_symmetry.space_group_name_H-M   'P 1'
#
loop_
_entity.id
_entity.type
_entity.pdbx_description
1 polymer ?
#
loop_
_entity_poly.entity_id
_entity_poly.type
_entity_poly.pdbx_seq_one_letter_code
_entity_poly.pdbx_strand_id
1 'polypeptide(L)'
;MQAIFAGVAHSDRNLPLPKDRPAELTGLDIELASLRKQLVPFVRQSVGALVAIDDAGADHLLKPRGKGKNPGGTNPGFAQDPGSARRAPNVSGGEYTWWTNPPGMEVAAWRPHLNGRYRVWLSWGAGHSTHTRDAQYYRQTATRARSLVARVDQQRFADGSGGVVGKSLWSGFYDGGIHEFQPGDSLVLVGGQIGTAITADIVLFEPVSEQAKATGPSRPPIRERVNAAHNIETFSPAKAKFVRFTIEACSTSQPCIDELEIFSGDANVALASRGAKASSAGDFKHPSHKLAHINDGKFGNANSWISAKSKGWVQIELPEVVEIDRIEWARDRQKKYTDRVPTGYRIEVATQPGEWFPVAGSGDRLAFNSQGQKTGAGYDFNSHEPAAAKRGRAMLVRLEAAMKARELAAKPMKAYIGKFSQPGPTHRLYRGEPDQKREEVNPALVAALTPISLARDAPEPARRKALAVWITNRRNPLTARVIVNRLWQFHFGEGIVDTPSDFGANGSTPTHPELLDWLASELMANGWSLKHLHRVILLSATWQQESVPNPKAMKVDAASRLLWRFPSRRIEAEGIRDAMLLASGVLDLSMGGKGFDGFEVEMENVRHFHPKTSFGPADWRRMIYMTKVRQEKDAVFGAFDCPDASQVVPKRSRSTTPLQALNLLNSTFVMQQADLFAKRLQQEAGDSVPDQIKRAYQLAFGRQPAPAELKDAEAFIQTTGLLQFARAMLNANEFVFIP
;
A
#
# COMPACT_ATOMS: atom_id res chain seq x y z
N MET A 1 -45.90 -4.24 2.56
CA MET A 1 -44.58 -3.62 2.32
C MET A 1 -43.52 -4.67 1.98
N GLN A 2 -43.39 -5.76 2.73
CA GLN A 2 -42.42 -6.83 2.42
C GLN A 2 -42.50 -7.32 0.97
N ALA A 3 -43.70 -7.56 0.44
CA ALA A 3 -43.91 -7.96 -0.95
C ALA A 3 -43.42 -6.92 -1.99
N ILE A 4 -43.30 -5.64 -1.64
CA ILE A 4 -42.80 -4.59 -2.52
C ILE A 4 -41.29 -4.73 -2.75
N PHE A 5 -40.55 -5.18 -1.72
CA PHE A 5 -39.08 -5.31 -1.78
C PHE A 5 -38.61 -6.77 -1.94
N ALA A 6 -39.51 -7.74 -2.09
CA ALA A 6 -39.16 -9.17 -2.11
C ALA A 6 -38.13 -9.53 -3.23
N GLY A 7 -38.10 -8.78 -4.31
CA GLY A 7 -37.13 -8.99 -5.41
C GLY A 7 -35.84 -8.18 -5.30
N VAL A 8 -35.56 -7.54 -4.16
CA VAL A 8 -34.39 -6.66 -3.99
C VAL A 8 -33.34 -7.35 -3.13
N ALA A 9 -32.17 -7.59 -3.71
CA ALA A 9 -30.97 -7.99 -2.97
C ALA A 9 -29.87 -6.95 -3.18
N HIS A 10 -29.01 -6.76 -2.18
CA HIS A 10 -27.89 -5.82 -2.27
C HIS A 10 -26.57 -6.57 -2.41
N SER A 11 -25.69 -6.07 -3.25
CA SER A 11 -24.34 -6.60 -3.43
C SER A 11 -23.39 -5.52 -3.92
N ASP A 12 -22.09 -5.74 -3.70
CA ASP A 12 -21.06 -4.93 -4.31
C ASP A 12 -21.08 -5.12 -5.84
N ARG A 13 -21.10 -4.03 -6.57
CA ARG A 13 -20.96 -4.00 -8.03
C ARG A 13 -19.88 -3.04 -8.45
N ASN A 14 -19.11 -3.43 -9.44
CA ASN A 14 -18.19 -2.53 -10.11
C ASN A 14 -19.00 -1.53 -10.94
N LEU A 15 -18.75 -0.26 -10.71
CA LEU A 15 -19.28 0.81 -11.55
C LEU A 15 -18.43 0.93 -12.83
N PRO A 16 -19.01 1.38 -13.96
CA PRO A 16 -18.22 1.77 -15.12
C PRO A 16 -17.17 2.81 -14.73
N LEU A 17 -15.99 2.73 -15.34
CA LEU A 17 -14.97 3.77 -15.15
C LEU A 17 -15.54 5.12 -15.67
N PRO A 18 -15.19 6.24 -15.01
CA PRO A 18 -15.48 7.57 -15.51
C PRO A 18 -14.99 7.76 -16.94
N LYS A 19 -15.66 8.60 -17.73
CA LYS A 19 -15.37 8.77 -19.17
C LYS A 19 -13.94 9.26 -19.47
N ASP A 20 -13.34 10.00 -18.56
CA ASP A 20 -11.97 10.52 -18.62
C ASP A 20 -10.90 9.49 -18.21
N ARG A 21 -11.29 8.45 -17.49
CA ARG A 21 -10.39 7.45 -16.94
C ARG A 21 -9.57 6.67 -17.98
N PRO A 22 -10.11 6.26 -19.14
CA PRO A 22 -9.32 5.60 -20.18
C PRO A 22 -8.18 6.47 -20.72
N ALA A 23 -8.39 7.78 -20.88
CA ALA A 23 -7.35 8.70 -21.30
C ALA A 23 -6.27 8.87 -20.25
N GLU A 24 -6.64 8.98 -18.97
CA GLU A 24 -5.72 9.01 -17.83
C GLU A 24 -4.85 7.75 -17.77
N LEU A 25 -5.45 6.57 -17.90
CA LEU A 25 -4.73 5.29 -17.93
C LEU A 25 -3.73 5.22 -19.08
N THR A 26 -4.15 5.65 -20.29
CA THR A 26 -3.26 5.71 -21.45
C THR A 26 -2.09 6.66 -21.21
N GLY A 27 -2.33 7.83 -20.63
CA GLY A 27 -1.26 8.78 -20.26
C GLY A 27 -0.26 8.19 -19.28
N LEU A 28 -0.75 7.51 -18.24
CA LEU A 28 0.09 6.82 -17.25
C LEU A 28 0.88 5.65 -17.87
N ASP A 29 0.30 4.89 -18.80
CA ASP A 29 0.98 3.81 -19.50
C ASP A 29 2.13 4.34 -20.38
N ILE A 30 1.93 5.47 -21.06
CA ILE A 30 2.98 6.16 -21.83
C ILE A 30 4.10 6.67 -20.89
N GLU A 31 3.75 7.29 -19.77
CA GLU A 31 4.75 7.76 -18.79
C GLU A 31 5.55 6.58 -18.22
N LEU A 32 4.90 5.49 -17.85
CA LEU A 32 5.55 4.28 -17.35
C LEU A 32 6.53 3.69 -18.37
N ALA A 33 6.14 3.60 -19.64
CA ALA A 33 7.00 3.11 -20.71
C ALA A 33 8.23 4.01 -20.88
N SER A 34 8.03 5.33 -20.89
CA SER A 34 9.13 6.31 -21.01
C SER A 34 10.11 6.24 -19.84
N LEU A 35 9.62 6.18 -18.59
CA LEU A 35 10.46 6.09 -17.40
C LEU A 35 11.26 4.77 -17.36
N ARG A 36 10.64 3.65 -17.72
CA ARG A 36 11.32 2.36 -17.82
C ARG A 36 12.45 2.41 -18.83
N LYS A 37 12.20 2.95 -20.01
CA LYS A 37 13.23 3.15 -21.05
C LYS A 37 14.41 3.98 -20.54
N GLN A 38 14.13 5.10 -19.88
CA GLN A 38 15.17 5.98 -19.32
C GLN A 38 15.97 5.33 -18.19
N LEU A 39 15.42 4.31 -17.53
CA LEU A 39 16.09 3.57 -16.45
C LEU A 39 16.93 2.39 -16.96
N VAL A 40 16.73 1.91 -18.18
CA VAL A 40 17.52 0.79 -18.76
C VAL A 40 19.03 0.99 -18.64
N PRO A 41 19.62 2.16 -18.89
CA PRO A 41 21.07 2.37 -18.74
C PRO A 41 21.61 2.14 -17.32
N PHE A 42 20.76 2.15 -16.30
CA PHE A 42 21.12 1.87 -14.92
C PHE A 42 20.99 0.39 -14.55
N VAL A 43 20.57 -0.48 -15.46
CA VAL A 43 20.59 -1.93 -15.27
C VAL A 43 21.97 -2.45 -15.64
N ARG A 44 22.61 -3.17 -14.72
CA ARG A 44 23.90 -3.78 -14.99
C ARG A 44 23.73 -4.94 -15.99
N GLN A 45 24.56 -4.97 -17.02
CA GLN A 45 24.52 -6.05 -18.02
C GLN A 45 24.81 -7.39 -17.40
N SER A 46 24.12 -8.43 -17.87
CA SER A 46 24.38 -9.82 -17.55
C SER A 46 25.64 -10.31 -18.23
N VAL A 47 26.40 -11.09 -17.49
CA VAL A 47 27.54 -11.83 -18.05
C VAL A 47 27.11 -13.30 -18.15
N GLY A 48 26.43 -13.63 -19.24
CA GLY A 48 25.77 -14.93 -19.43
C GLY A 48 26.68 -16.15 -19.29
N ALA A 49 27.97 -15.97 -19.46
CA ALA A 49 28.98 -17.01 -19.31
C ALA A 49 29.87 -16.84 -18.06
N LEU A 50 29.45 -16.05 -17.06
CA LEU A 50 30.13 -16.01 -15.77
C LEU A 50 29.99 -17.35 -15.08
N VAL A 51 31.12 -17.95 -14.68
CA VAL A 51 31.16 -19.19 -13.93
C VAL A 51 31.50 -18.86 -12.48
N ALA A 52 30.60 -19.16 -11.56
CA ALA A 52 30.80 -19.00 -10.13
C ALA A 52 30.89 -20.38 -9.47
N ILE A 53 31.96 -20.66 -8.73
CA ILE A 53 32.14 -21.92 -8.01
C ILE A 53 32.42 -21.59 -6.55
N ASP A 54 31.45 -21.93 -5.70
CA ASP A 54 31.51 -21.80 -4.24
C ASP A 54 32.57 -22.76 -3.64
N ASP A 55 33.06 -22.45 -2.45
CA ASP A 55 33.98 -23.33 -1.72
C ASP A 55 33.42 -24.74 -1.49
N ALA A 56 32.11 -24.87 -1.38
CA ALA A 56 31.43 -26.17 -1.28
C ALA A 56 31.45 -26.98 -2.60
N GLY A 57 31.62 -26.31 -3.74
CA GLY A 57 31.80 -26.91 -5.06
C GLY A 57 33.26 -27.19 -5.45
N ALA A 58 34.22 -26.85 -4.59
CA ALA A 58 35.63 -27.14 -4.81
C ALA A 58 35.98 -28.58 -4.40
N ASP A 59 36.98 -29.16 -5.08
CA ASP A 59 37.62 -30.41 -4.61
C ASP A 59 38.42 -30.07 -3.34
N HIS A 60 38.01 -30.57 -2.18
CA HIS A 60 38.76 -30.43 -0.95
C HIS A 60 39.92 -31.44 -0.91
N LEU A 61 41.10 -30.99 -1.30
CA LEU A 61 42.31 -31.85 -1.35
C LEU A 61 42.83 -32.20 0.05
N LEU A 62 42.52 -31.35 1.03
CA LEU A 62 42.68 -31.61 2.45
C LEU A 62 41.34 -31.57 3.17
N LYS A 63 41.22 -32.29 4.27
CA LYS A 63 40.01 -32.30 5.10
C LYS A 63 39.78 -30.91 5.73
N PRO A 64 38.68 -30.26 5.46
CA PRO A 64 38.34 -29.00 6.12
C PRO A 64 38.24 -29.13 7.64
N ARG A 65 38.61 -28.11 8.38
CA ARG A 65 38.43 -28.00 9.84
C ARG A 65 37.03 -27.55 10.21
N GLY A 66 36.39 -26.80 9.32
CA GLY A 66 35.04 -26.31 9.52
C GLY A 66 34.67 -25.20 8.58
N LYS A 67 33.48 -24.64 8.81
CA LYS A 67 32.97 -23.45 8.13
C LYS A 67 32.97 -22.23 9.05
N GLY A 68 33.44 -21.11 8.54
CA GLY A 68 33.32 -19.82 9.23
C GLY A 68 31.92 -19.26 9.06
N LYS A 69 31.29 -18.89 10.18
CA LYS A 69 29.98 -18.23 10.21
C LYS A 69 30.07 -16.91 10.96
N ASN A 70 29.19 -16.01 10.69
CA ASN A 70 29.01 -14.82 11.49
C ASN A 70 28.56 -15.20 12.92
N PRO A 71 29.33 -14.86 13.99
CA PRO A 71 29.03 -15.32 15.35
C PRO A 71 27.79 -14.68 16.00
N GLY A 72 27.07 -13.81 15.33
CA GLY A 72 26.01 -13.00 15.96
C GLY A 72 24.63 -13.16 15.40
N GLY A 73 24.28 -14.18 14.60
CA GLY A 73 22.99 -14.03 14.05
C GLY A 73 22.24 -15.17 13.44
N THR A 74 20.97 -14.98 13.44
CA THR A 74 19.94 -15.70 12.69
C THR A 74 20.07 -15.56 11.17
N ASN A 75 21.05 -14.80 10.66
CA ASN A 75 21.42 -14.72 9.25
C ASN A 75 22.76 -15.44 9.04
N PRO A 76 22.81 -16.48 8.19
CA PRO A 76 24.05 -16.98 7.67
C PRO A 76 24.69 -15.86 6.84
N GLY A 77 25.62 -15.13 7.40
CA GLY A 77 26.27 -14.01 6.75
C GLY A 77 27.43 -13.51 7.56
N PHE A 78 28.45 -13.08 6.89
CA PHE A 78 29.55 -12.36 7.50
C PHE A 78 29.04 -11.12 8.20
N ALA A 79 29.64 -10.72 9.33
CA ALA A 79 29.35 -9.42 9.94
C ALA A 79 29.47 -8.32 8.89
N GLN A 80 28.57 -7.36 8.92
CA GLN A 80 28.64 -6.25 7.98
C GLN A 80 30.00 -5.56 8.10
N ASP A 81 30.73 -5.61 7.03
CA ASP A 81 31.98 -4.89 6.87
C ASP A 81 31.68 -3.37 6.84
N PRO A 82 32.31 -2.57 7.69
CA PRO A 82 32.13 -1.10 7.69
C PRO A 82 32.41 -0.43 6.33
N GLY A 83 33.19 -1.10 5.47
CA GLY A 83 33.47 -0.67 4.10
C GLY A 83 32.58 -1.31 3.04
N SER A 84 31.51 -2.04 3.40
CA SER A 84 30.68 -2.83 2.50
C SER A 84 30.07 -2.01 1.34
N ALA A 85 29.81 -0.72 1.54
CA ALA A 85 29.32 0.18 0.47
C ALA A 85 30.34 0.35 -0.70
N ARG A 86 31.61 0.05 -0.48
CA ARG A 86 32.69 0.16 -1.47
C ARG A 86 33.11 -1.19 -2.05
N ARG A 87 32.71 -2.32 -1.45
CA ARG A 87 33.03 -3.67 -1.89
C ARG A 87 31.87 -4.30 -2.66
N ALA A 88 32.18 -5.22 -3.56
CA ALA A 88 31.15 -5.98 -4.23
C ALA A 88 30.37 -6.83 -3.21
N PRO A 89 29.07 -7.04 -3.39
CA PRO A 89 28.26 -7.84 -2.49
C PRO A 89 28.68 -9.32 -2.48
N ASN A 90 28.51 -10.01 -1.34
CA ASN A 90 28.78 -11.43 -1.20
C ASN A 90 27.72 -12.28 -1.94
N VAL A 91 28.19 -13.23 -2.76
CA VAL A 91 27.34 -14.15 -3.55
C VAL A 91 27.37 -15.59 -3.03
N SER A 92 28.21 -15.92 -2.06
CA SER A 92 28.43 -17.28 -1.57
C SER A 92 27.46 -17.73 -0.45
N GLY A 93 26.43 -16.95 -0.14
CA GLY A 93 25.52 -17.32 0.93
C GLY A 93 25.99 -17.03 2.36
N GLY A 94 27.19 -16.49 2.55
CA GLY A 94 27.69 -16.00 3.82
C GLY A 94 28.42 -17.01 4.70
N GLU A 95 28.90 -18.07 4.14
CA GLU A 95 29.79 -19.05 4.78
C GLU A 95 31.10 -19.14 3.99
N TYR A 96 32.19 -19.52 4.63
CA TYR A 96 33.45 -19.89 3.98
C TYR A 96 34.04 -21.11 4.63
N THR A 97 34.85 -21.92 3.89
CA THR A 97 35.56 -23.07 4.43
C THR A 97 36.97 -22.66 4.90
N TRP A 98 37.43 -23.29 6.01
CA TRP A 98 38.75 -23.10 6.50
C TRP A 98 39.48 -24.41 6.83
N TRP A 99 40.79 -24.38 6.66
CA TRP A 99 41.72 -25.50 6.92
C TRP A 99 42.86 -25.08 7.83
N THR A 100 43.58 -26.05 8.41
CA THR A 100 44.91 -25.79 8.93
C THR A 100 45.80 -25.38 7.73
N ASN A 101 46.58 -24.31 7.86
CA ASN A 101 47.44 -23.85 6.78
C ASN A 101 48.66 -24.77 6.64
N PRO A 102 48.82 -25.59 5.56
CA PRO A 102 49.96 -26.43 5.31
C PRO A 102 50.91 -25.73 4.35
N PRO A 103 52.06 -25.18 4.80
CA PRO A 103 52.96 -24.46 3.92
C PRO A 103 53.35 -25.25 2.66
N GLY A 104 53.09 -24.64 1.47
CA GLY A 104 53.43 -25.18 0.16
C GLY A 104 52.57 -26.38 -0.29
N MET A 105 51.59 -26.83 0.47
CA MET A 105 50.69 -27.91 0.05
C MET A 105 49.40 -27.42 -0.55
N GLU A 106 48.81 -28.20 -1.46
CA GLU A 106 47.50 -27.95 -2.05
C GLU A 106 46.40 -28.18 -1.02
N VAL A 107 45.45 -27.25 -0.95
CA VAL A 107 44.36 -27.26 0.02
C VAL A 107 43.00 -27.54 -0.64
N ALA A 108 42.73 -26.84 -1.74
CA ALA A 108 41.48 -26.97 -2.51
C ALA A 108 41.71 -26.66 -3.98
N ALA A 109 40.87 -27.23 -4.86
CA ALA A 109 40.91 -26.96 -6.28
C ALA A 109 39.51 -26.74 -6.85
N TRP A 110 39.35 -25.72 -7.67
CA TRP A 110 38.13 -25.41 -8.44
C TRP A 110 38.36 -25.86 -9.89
N ARG A 111 37.41 -26.61 -10.48
CA ARG A 111 37.47 -27.11 -11.86
C ARG A 111 36.37 -26.47 -12.71
N PRO A 112 36.61 -25.31 -13.32
CA PRO A 112 35.56 -24.54 -13.96
C PRO A 112 35.14 -25.03 -15.36
N HIS A 113 35.82 -26.02 -15.95
CA HIS A 113 35.58 -26.53 -17.31
C HIS A 113 35.53 -25.43 -18.38
N LEU A 114 36.49 -24.53 -18.35
CA LEU A 114 36.56 -23.34 -19.21
C LEU A 114 37.39 -23.58 -20.46
N ASN A 115 37.12 -22.77 -21.51
CA ASN A 115 37.96 -22.66 -22.69
C ASN A 115 38.03 -21.19 -23.13
N GLY A 116 39.24 -20.58 -23.14
CA GLY A 116 39.48 -19.21 -23.50
C GLY A 116 39.96 -18.30 -22.35
N ARG A 117 39.78 -17.00 -22.51
CA ARG A 117 40.32 -15.97 -21.60
C ARG A 117 39.28 -15.58 -20.55
N TYR A 118 39.68 -15.67 -19.26
CA TYR A 118 38.84 -15.32 -18.13
C TYR A 118 39.58 -14.45 -17.13
N ARG A 119 38.91 -13.45 -16.59
CA ARG A 119 39.34 -12.75 -15.39
C ARG A 119 38.92 -13.55 -14.18
N VAL A 120 39.85 -13.77 -13.25
CA VAL A 120 39.62 -14.57 -12.05
C VAL A 120 39.37 -13.65 -10.84
N TRP A 121 38.28 -13.84 -10.16
CA TRP A 121 37.94 -13.13 -8.93
C TRP A 121 37.98 -14.09 -7.75
N LEU A 122 38.72 -13.70 -6.71
CA LEU A 122 38.96 -14.54 -5.53
C LEU A 122 38.30 -13.95 -4.30
N SER A 123 37.64 -14.80 -3.48
CA SER A 123 37.06 -14.41 -2.20
C SER A 123 37.51 -15.36 -1.09
N TRP A 124 37.57 -14.87 0.14
CA TRP A 124 37.97 -15.63 1.32
C TRP A 124 37.36 -15.04 2.60
N GLY A 125 37.34 -15.80 3.69
CA GLY A 125 37.03 -15.28 5.00
C GLY A 125 38.22 -14.53 5.58
N ALA A 126 38.02 -13.28 5.98
CA ALA A 126 39.05 -12.44 6.59
C ALA A 126 38.83 -12.19 8.08
N GLY A 127 39.71 -11.46 8.75
CA GLY A 127 39.48 -10.89 10.06
C GLY A 127 40.07 -11.63 11.26
N HIS A 128 40.73 -12.78 11.08
CA HIS A 128 41.40 -13.48 12.17
C HIS A 128 42.94 -13.44 12.02
N SER A 129 43.65 -13.22 13.14
CA SER A 129 45.12 -13.21 13.21
C SER A 129 45.77 -14.54 12.86
N THR A 130 45.01 -15.64 12.92
CA THR A 130 45.45 -16.98 12.54
C THR A 130 45.50 -17.24 11.05
N HIS A 131 44.80 -16.41 10.25
CA HIS A 131 44.74 -16.58 8.79
C HIS A 131 46.13 -16.36 8.16
N THR A 132 46.41 -17.10 7.08
CA THR A 132 47.66 -16.94 6.35
C THR A 132 47.78 -15.58 5.69
N ARG A 133 49.00 -15.01 5.66
CA ARG A 133 49.28 -13.69 5.03
C ARG A 133 49.78 -13.83 3.60
N ASP A 134 49.93 -15.04 3.11
CA ASP A 134 50.57 -15.33 1.79
C ASP A 134 49.94 -16.55 1.12
N ALA A 135 48.61 -16.73 1.21
CA ALA A 135 47.88 -17.77 0.47
C ALA A 135 48.11 -17.61 -1.04
N GLN A 136 48.39 -18.71 -1.70
CA GLN A 136 48.76 -18.70 -3.11
C GLN A 136 47.68 -19.38 -3.96
N TYR A 137 47.25 -18.74 -5.02
CA TYR A 137 46.31 -19.29 -5.99
C TYR A 137 47.08 -19.52 -7.30
N TYR A 138 47.04 -20.78 -7.82
CA TYR A 138 47.66 -21.13 -9.08
C TYR A 138 46.61 -21.63 -10.07
N ARG A 139 46.71 -21.18 -11.32
CA ARG A 139 46.14 -21.93 -12.42
C ARG A 139 47.05 -23.15 -12.67
N GLN A 140 46.45 -24.35 -12.67
CA GLN A 140 47.13 -25.60 -12.93
C GLN A 140 46.51 -26.26 -14.16
N THR A 141 47.35 -26.55 -15.15
CA THR A 141 46.93 -27.24 -16.38
C THR A 141 46.67 -28.73 -16.13
N ALA A 142 45.99 -29.38 -17.07
CA ALA A 142 45.76 -30.83 -17.03
C ALA A 142 47.09 -31.63 -16.93
N THR A 143 48.20 -31.07 -17.41
CA THR A 143 49.55 -31.63 -17.31
C THR A 143 50.28 -31.22 -16.02
N ARG A 144 49.61 -30.63 -15.06
CA ARG A 144 50.12 -30.10 -13.78
C ARG A 144 51.13 -28.97 -13.84
N ALA A 145 51.33 -28.31 -15.01
CA ALA A 145 52.07 -27.07 -15.06
C ALA A 145 51.30 -25.93 -14.33
N ARG A 146 52.02 -25.11 -13.58
CA ARG A 146 51.43 -24.05 -12.77
C ARG A 146 51.84 -22.66 -13.17
N SER A 147 50.92 -21.73 -13.16
CA SER A 147 51.14 -20.28 -13.21
C SER A 147 50.50 -19.60 -12.04
N LEU A 148 51.20 -18.68 -11.38
CA LEU A 148 50.66 -17.92 -10.25
C LEU A 148 49.58 -17.00 -10.73
N VAL A 149 48.41 -17.06 -10.09
CA VAL A 149 47.25 -16.15 -10.29
C VAL A 149 47.30 -15.02 -9.25
N ALA A 150 47.48 -15.38 -7.98
CA ALA A 150 47.53 -14.42 -6.90
C ALA A 150 48.30 -14.94 -5.68
N ARG A 151 48.88 -14.00 -4.90
CA ARG A 151 49.33 -14.20 -3.54
C ARG A 151 48.65 -13.17 -2.66
N VAL A 152 47.86 -13.61 -1.65
CA VAL A 152 46.96 -12.78 -0.91
C VAL A 152 47.13 -12.90 0.61
N ASP A 153 47.00 -11.78 1.31
CA ASP A 153 46.96 -11.71 2.78
C ASP A 153 45.51 -11.90 3.24
N GLN A 154 45.19 -13.08 3.75
CA GLN A 154 43.83 -13.43 4.18
C GLN A 154 43.44 -12.82 5.56
N GLN A 155 44.36 -12.11 6.24
CA GLN A 155 44.02 -11.29 7.41
C GLN A 155 43.36 -9.97 6.99
N ARG A 156 43.42 -9.59 5.71
CA ARG A 156 42.91 -8.35 5.13
C ARG A 156 41.77 -8.62 4.15
N PHE A 157 41.00 -7.57 3.89
CA PHE A 157 40.02 -7.57 2.81
C PHE A 157 40.69 -7.64 1.43
N ALA A 158 39.91 -8.04 0.42
CA ALA A 158 40.42 -8.19 -0.95
C ALA A 158 40.99 -6.88 -1.55
N ASP A 159 40.59 -5.71 -1.08
CA ASP A 159 41.12 -4.40 -1.46
C ASP A 159 42.41 -4.01 -0.70
N GLY A 160 42.95 -4.91 0.11
CA GLY A 160 44.14 -4.69 0.94
C GLY A 160 43.88 -3.86 2.21
N SER A 161 42.68 -3.32 2.38
CA SER A 161 42.31 -2.54 3.56
C SER A 161 41.96 -3.44 4.75
N GLY A 162 41.69 -2.82 5.91
CA GLY A 162 41.29 -3.52 7.11
C GLY A 162 42.44 -4.17 7.84
N GLY A 163 42.14 -4.86 8.94
CA GLY A 163 43.08 -5.55 9.80
C GLY A 163 42.37 -6.61 10.64
N VAL A 164 43.13 -7.22 11.54
CA VAL A 164 42.62 -8.25 12.45
C VAL A 164 41.53 -7.67 13.37
N VAL A 165 40.33 -8.22 13.30
CA VAL A 165 39.17 -7.80 14.11
C VAL A 165 38.67 -8.88 15.06
N GLY A 166 39.33 -10.07 15.09
CA GLY A 166 38.99 -11.18 15.96
C GLY A 166 37.63 -11.85 15.68
N LYS A 167 37.03 -11.60 14.52
CA LYS A 167 35.77 -12.21 14.07
C LYS A 167 35.79 -12.44 12.57
N SER A 168 34.96 -13.37 12.09
CA SER A 168 34.78 -13.64 10.67
C SER A 168 34.17 -12.44 9.95
N LEU A 169 34.81 -11.99 8.89
CA LEU A 169 34.33 -10.96 7.99
C LEU A 169 34.43 -11.44 6.55
N TRP A 170 33.48 -11.05 5.72
CA TRP A 170 33.57 -11.27 4.28
C TRP A 170 34.60 -10.31 3.66
N SER A 171 35.44 -10.81 2.76
CA SER A 171 36.58 -10.03 2.26
C SER A 171 36.28 -9.19 1.03
N GLY A 172 35.21 -9.42 0.31
CA GLY A 172 34.99 -8.89 -1.03
C GLY A 172 35.65 -9.79 -2.10
N PHE A 173 36.01 -9.19 -3.23
CA PHE A 173 36.68 -9.92 -4.33
C PHE A 173 38.01 -9.27 -4.66
N TYR A 174 39.04 -10.11 -4.80
CA TYR A 174 40.36 -9.76 -5.28
C TYR A 174 40.45 -10.05 -6.78
N ASP A 175 40.96 -9.09 -7.58
CA ASP A 175 41.20 -9.25 -9.01
C ASP A 175 42.50 -10.05 -9.20
N GLY A 176 42.38 -11.34 -9.54
CA GLY A 176 43.51 -12.23 -9.85
C GLY A 176 44.04 -12.06 -11.28
N GLY A 177 43.48 -11.12 -12.05
CA GLY A 177 43.93 -10.87 -13.44
C GLY A 177 43.26 -11.76 -14.47
N ILE A 178 43.72 -11.63 -15.72
CA ILE A 178 43.21 -12.37 -16.89
C ILE A 178 44.11 -13.54 -17.19
N HIS A 179 43.54 -14.73 -17.28
CA HIS A 179 44.23 -15.97 -17.56
C HIS A 179 43.52 -16.74 -18.68
N GLU A 180 44.29 -17.50 -19.46
CA GLU A 180 43.76 -18.36 -20.50
C GLU A 180 43.55 -19.75 -19.91
N PHE A 181 42.35 -20.31 -19.99
CA PHE A 181 42.00 -21.63 -19.51
C PHE A 181 41.72 -22.56 -20.67
N GLN A 182 42.08 -23.83 -20.47
CA GLN A 182 41.74 -24.94 -21.36
C GLN A 182 40.88 -25.96 -20.64
N PRO A 183 40.12 -26.81 -21.35
CA PRO A 183 39.34 -27.88 -20.72
C PRO A 183 40.27 -28.75 -19.89
N GLY A 184 39.90 -28.98 -18.61
CA GLY A 184 40.71 -29.73 -17.65
C GLY A 184 41.64 -28.90 -16.76
N ASP A 185 41.80 -27.63 -17.01
CA ASP A 185 42.51 -26.73 -16.10
C ASP A 185 41.76 -26.53 -14.78
N SER A 186 42.49 -26.23 -13.73
CA SER A 186 41.95 -25.97 -12.39
C SER A 186 42.60 -24.73 -11.78
N LEU A 187 41.91 -24.11 -10.85
CA LEU A 187 42.46 -23.11 -9.94
C LEU A 187 42.75 -23.83 -8.60
N VAL A 188 43.98 -23.74 -8.11
CA VAL A 188 44.43 -24.47 -6.92
C VAL A 188 44.87 -23.47 -5.84
N LEU A 189 44.32 -23.66 -4.62
CA LEU A 189 44.74 -22.94 -3.42
C LEU A 189 45.86 -23.71 -2.72
N VAL A 190 46.95 -23.04 -2.45
CA VAL A 190 48.16 -23.57 -1.80
C VAL A 190 48.43 -22.81 -0.49
N GLY A 191 48.81 -23.54 0.54
CA GLY A 191 49.12 -22.97 1.85
C GLY A 191 50.31 -22.03 1.83
N GLY A 192 50.20 -20.91 2.54
CA GLY A 192 51.29 -19.94 2.71
C GLY A 192 52.27 -20.28 3.81
N GLN A 193 53.38 -19.54 3.90
CA GLN A 193 54.40 -19.73 4.92
C GLN A 193 54.04 -19.16 6.31
N ILE A 194 53.13 -18.18 6.33
CA ILE A 194 52.79 -17.38 7.51
C ILE A 194 51.32 -17.63 7.90
N GLY A 195 51.05 -17.88 9.16
CA GLY A 195 49.71 -18.15 9.70
C GLY A 195 49.39 -19.63 9.84
N THR A 196 48.38 -19.96 10.65
CA THR A 196 48.01 -21.31 11.04
C THR A 196 46.71 -21.81 10.39
N ALA A 197 45.94 -20.89 9.79
CA ALA A 197 44.70 -21.19 9.10
C ALA A 197 44.71 -20.59 7.67
N ILE A 198 44.10 -21.27 6.74
CA ILE A 198 43.84 -20.82 5.37
C ILE A 198 42.34 -20.94 5.06
N THR A 199 41.81 -20.00 4.33
CA THR A 199 40.36 -19.89 4.07
C THR A 199 40.09 -19.81 2.59
N ALA A 200 38.91 -20.25 2.17
CA ALA A 200 38.37 -20.04 0.83
C ALA A 200 36.86 -19.82 0.88
N ASP A 201 36.38 -19.04 -0.06
CA ASP A 201 34.98 -18.74 -0.30
C ASP A 201 34.70 -19.01 -1.80
N ILE A 202 33.93 -18.18 -2.46
CA ILE A 202 33.59 -18.31 -3.87
C ILE A 202 34.68 -17.80 -4.79
N VAL A 203 34.84 -18.43 -5.94
CA VAL A 203 35.67 -17.97 -7.05
C VAL A 203 34.80 -17.70 -8.27
N LEU A 204 35.03 -16.54 -8.94
CA LEU A 204 34.31 -16.21 -10.16
C LEU A 204 35.27 -16.17 -11.35
N PHE A 205 34.83 -16.71 -12.49
CA PHE A 205 35.52 -16.67 -13.77
C PHE A 205 34.67 -15.87 -14.75
N GLU A 206 35.09 -14.63 -15.01
CA GLU A 206 34.44 -13.69 -15.92
C GLU A 206 35.07 -13.81 -17.32
N PRO A 207 34.28 -14.17 -18.37
CA PRO A 207 34.82 -14.25 -19.72
C PRO A 207 35.24 -12.85 -20.22
N VAL A 208 36.37 -12.76 -20.89
CA VAL A 208 36.84 -11.50 -21.45
C VAL A 208 37.14 -11.65 -22.95
N SER A 209 36.78 -10.62 -23.73
CA SER A 209 37.05 -10.60 -25.16
C SER A 209 38.57 -10.56 -25.45
N GLU A 210 39.01 -11.01 -26.63
CA GLU A 210 40.39 -11.01 -27.03
C GLU A 210 41.06 -9.60 -26.96
N GLN A 211 40.27 -8.55 -27.12
CA GLN A 211 40.74 -7.15 -27.11
C GLN A 211 40.72 -6.50 -25.74
N ALA A 212 40.20 -7.17 -24.70
CA ALA A 212 40.11 -6.59 -23.36
C ALA A 212 41.52 -6.38 -22.76
N LYS A 213 41.83 -5.14 -22.43
CA LYS A 213 43.06 -4.78 -21.71
C LYS A 213 42.91 -5.10 -20.22
N ALA A 214 44.04 -5.31 -19.54
CA ALA A 214 44.09 -5.63 -18.10
C ALA A 214 43.46 -4.52 -17.17
N THR A 215 43.31 -3.32 -17.70
CA THR A 215 42.68 -2.17 -17.00
C THR A 215 41.19 -2.20 -17.15
N GLY A 216 40.52 -3.12 -16.44
CA GLY A 216 39.06 -3.21 -16.37
C GLY A 216 38.50 -2.80 -15.00
N PRO A 217 37.20 -2.91 -14.77
CA PRO A 217 36.57 -2.48 -13.54
C PRO A 217 37.15 -3.19 -12.32
N SER A 218 37.34 -2.48 -11.24
CA SER A 218 37.89 -2.98 -9.97
C SER A 218 36.92 -3.85 -9.17
N ARG A 219 35.84 -4.32 -9.78
CA ARG A 219 34.79 -5.13 -9.14
C ARG A 219 34.20 -6.15 -10.10
N PRO A 220 33.86 -7.36 -9.61
CA PRO A 220 33.19 -8.36 -10.44
C PRO A 220 31.80 -7.86 -10.87
N PRO A 221 31.29 -8.37 -12.01
CA PRO A 221 29.99 -7.96 -12.57
C PRO A 221 28.82 -8.64 -11.84
N ILE A 222 28.68 -8.40 -10.54
CA ILE A 222 27.61 -8.97 -9.73
C ILE A 222 26.38 -8.09 -9.79
N ARG A 223 25.24 -8.69 -10.11
CA ARG A 223 23.93 -8.03 -10.18
C ARG A 223 23.09 -8.27 -8.93
N GLU A 224 22.04 -7.46 -8.78
CA GLU A 224 21.08 -7.63 -7.69
C GLU A 224 20.41 -9.01 -7.74
N ARG A 225 19.96 -9.46 -6.55
CA ARG A 225 19.27 -10.75 -6.40
C ARG A 225 17.96 -10.78 -7.19
N VAL A 226 17.58 -12.01 -7.57
CA VAL A 226 16.26 -12.25 -8.18
C VAL A 226 15.15 -11.80 -7.23
N ASN A 227 14.12 -11.16 -7.78
CA ASN A 227 12.92 -10.83 -7.04
C ASN A 227 11.66 -11.37 -7.73
N ALA A 228 10.55 -11.45 -7.00
CA ALA A 228 9.32 -12.01 -7.53
C ALA A 228 8.62 -11.10 -8.54
N ALA A 229 8.85 -9.79 -8.46
CA ALA A 229 8.01 -8.81 -9.15
C ALA A 229 8.56 -8.36 -10.51
N HIS A 230 9.88 -8.26 -10.68
CA HIS A 230 10.46 -7.80 -11.94
C HIS A 230 11.96 -8.04 -12.00
N ASN A 231 12.40 -8.82 -12.98
CA ASN A 231 13.80 -9.09 -13.26
C ASN A 231 14.11 -8.63 -14.68
N ILE A 232 15.20 -7.90 -14.84
CA ILE A 232 15.67 -7.35 -16.12
C ILE A 232 17.03 -7.96 -16.41
N GLU A 233 17.14 -8.58 -17.57
CA GLU A 233 18.35 -9.15 -18.14
C GLU A 233 18.77 -8.32 -19.34
N THR A 234 19.75 -7.45 -19.21
CA THR A 234 20.37 -6.73 -20.33
C THR A 234 21.68 -7.42 -20.71
N PHE A 235 21.97 -7.55 -21.99
CA PHE A 235 23.17 -8.20 -22.53
C PHE A 235 23.58 -7.55 -23.86
N SER A 236 24.78 -7.88 -24.36
CA SER A 236 25.20 -7.44 -25.69
C SER A 236 24.23 -7.96 -26.75
N PRO A 237 23.83 -7.15 -27.75
CA PRO A 237 22.88 -7.54 -28.78
C PRO A 237 23.22 -8.91 -29.39
N ALA A 238 22.25 -9.81 -29.43
CA ALA A 238 22.40 -11.17 -29.93
C ALA A 238 21.28 -11.52 -30.92
N LYS A 239 21.64 -12.18 -32.03
CA LYS A 239 20.65 -12.68 -33.00
C LYS A 239 19.95 -13.92 -32.44
N ALA A 240 18.63 -13.89 -32.39
CA ALA A 240 17.81 -14.95 -31.86
C ALA A 240 16.58 -15.24 -32.73
N LYS A 241 16.29 -16.51 -32.98
CA LYS A 241 14.99 -17.02 -33.39
C LYS A 241 14.35 -17.83 -32.25
N PHE A 242 15.17 -18.43 -31.41
CA PHE A 242 14.75 -19.17 -30.24
C PHE A 242 15.37 -18.57 -29.01
N VAL A 243 14.55 -18.37 -27.96
CA VAL A 243 14.99 -17.93 -26.63
C VAL A 243 14.49 -18.96 -25.62
N ARG A 244 15.41 -19.58 -24.90
CA ARG A 244 15.09 -20.60 -23.89
C ARG A 244 15.48 -20.10 -22.49
N PHE A 245 14.52 -20.17 -21.60
CA PHE A 245 14.69 -19.92 -20.17
C PHE A 245 14.72 -21.29 -19.46
N THR A 246 15.90 -21.75 -19.09
CA THR A 246 16.13 -23.01 -18.38
C THR A 246 16.15 -22.73 -16.88
N ILE A 247 15.33 -23.43 -16.10
CA ILE A 247 15.20 -23.26 -14.64
C ILE A 247 15.90 -24.45 -13.96
N GLU A 248 16.87 -24.12 -13.11
CA GLU A 248 17.73 -25.07 -12.39
C GLU A 248 17.40 -25.15 -10.90
N ALA A 249 16.87 -24.03 -10.33
CA ALA A 249 16.43 -23.96 -8.94
C ALA A 249 15.22 -23.02 -8.80
N CYS A 250 14.42 -23.28 -7.76
CA CYS A 250 13.22 -22.53 -7.43
C CYS A 250 13.14 -22.28 -5.93
N SER A 251 12.56 -21.15 -5.52
CA SER A 251 12.43 -20.77 -4.09
C SER A 251 11.56 -21.74 -3.27
N THR A 252 10.61 -22.40 -3.90
CA THR A 252 9.76 -23.42 -3.26
C THR A 252 9.65 -24.67 -4.14
N SER A 253 8.47 -24.99 -4.67
CA SER A 253 8.22 -26.23 -5.41
C SER A 253 8.45 -26.09 -6.92
N GLN A 254 7.37 -25.75 -7.64
CA GLN A 254 7.37 -25.59 -9.10
C GLN A 254 7.50 -24.13 -9.45
N PRO A 255 8.41 -23.73 -10.35
CA PRO A 255 8.58 -22.34 -10.74
C PRO A 255 7.37 -21.80 -11.49
N CYS A 256 7.09 -20.51 -11.25
CA CYS A 256 6.02 -19.76 -11.88
C CYS A 256 6.58 -18.50 -12.54
N ILE A 257 6.12 -18.22 -13.77
CA ILE A 257 6.43 -16.98 -14.50
C ILE A 257 5.09 -16.42 -15.03
N ASP A 258 4.82 -15.14 -14.75
CA ASP A 258 3.60 -14.49 -15.26
C ASP A 258 3.76 -14.02 -16.71
N GLU A 259 4.93 -13.50 -17.05
CA GLU A 259 5.21 -13.06 -18.43
C GLU A 259 6.73 -13.12 -18.69
N LEU A 260 7.10 -13.57 -19.89
CA LEU A 260 8.45 -13.57 -20.42
C LEU A 260 8.51 -12.65 -21.65
N GLU A 261 9.04 -11.45 -21.44
CA GLU A 261 9.16 -10.44 -22.49
C GLU A 261 10.56 -10.46 -23.09
N ILE A 262 10.66 -10.35 -24.41
CA ILE A 262 11.93 -10.31 -25.15
C ILE A 262 11.94 -9.03 -25.98
N PHE A 263 12.99 -8.23 -25.86
CA PHE A 263 13.05 -6.94 -26.49
C PHE A 263 14.13 -6.86 -27.57
N SER A 264 13.74 -6.24 -28.69
CA SER A 264 14.60 -5.70 -29.72
C SER A 264 14.48 -4.17 -29.63
N GLY A 265 15.45 -3.52 -28.99
CA GLY A 265 15.29 -2.13 -28.57
C GLY A 265 14.09 -1.94 -27.66
N ASP A 266 13.07 -1.18 -28.12
CA ASP A 266 11.86 -0.90 -27.34
C ASP A 266 10.69 -1.89 -27.63
N ALA A 267 10.82 -2.73 -28.63
CA ALA A 267 9.74 -3.60 -29.07
C ALA A 267 9.79 -4.97 -28.36
N ASN A 268 8.73 -5.33 -27.64
CA ASN A 268 8.54 -6.71 -27.16
C ASN A 268 8.19 -7.59 -28.36
N VAL A 269 9.14 -8.44 -28.79
CA VAL A 269 9.02 -9.35 -29.92
C VAL A 269 8.50 -10.74 -29.52
N ALA A 270 8.35 -11.00 -28.20
CA ALA A 270 7.88 -12.28 -27.68
C ALA A 270 6.37 -12.45 -27.71
N LEU A 271 5.60 -11.40 -27.98
CA LEU A 271 4.13 -11.44 -27.87
C LEU A 271 3.51 -12.45 -28.84
N ALA A 272 2.62 -13.29 -28.32
CA ALA A 272 1.82 -14.23 -29.13
C ALA A 272 1.00 -13.52 -30.21
N SER A 273 0.51 -12.30 -29.93
CA SER A 273 -0.19 -11.45 -30.90
C SER A 273 0.67 -10.98 -32.07
N ARG A 274 2.01 -11.11 -31.96
CA ARG A 274 2.99 -10.85 -33.03
C ARG A 274 3.47 -12.12 -33.72
N GLY A 275 2.89 -13.29 -33.41
CA GLY A 275 3.21 -14.55 -34.02
C GLY A 275 4.27 -15.40 -33.30
N ALA A 276 4.78 -14.94 -32.15
CA ALA A 276 5.70 -15.74 -31.36
C ALA A 276 5.01 -16.94 -30.70
N LYS A 277 5.70 -18.09 -30.62
CA LYS A 277 5.16 -19.35 -30.12
C LYS A 277 5.90 -19.79 -28.87
N ALA A 278 5.15 -20.17 -27.83
CA ALA A 278 5.71 -20.71 -26.60
C ALA A 278 5.71 -22.26 -26.62
N SER A 279 6.74 -22.86 -26.05
CA SER A 279 6.85 -24.29 -25.75
C SER A 279 7.52 -24.52 -24.40
N SER A 280 7.33 -25.67 -23.76
CA SER A 280 7.89 -25.96 -22.44
C SER A 280 8.28 -27.42 -22.28
N ALA A 281 9.07 -27.72 -21.22
CA ALA A 281 9.38 -29.08 -20.80
C ALA A 281 8.20 -29.80 -20.14
N GLY A 282 7.09 -29.11 -19.90
CA GLY A 282 5.86 -29.60 -19.30
C GLY A 282 5.17 -28.57 -18.43
N ASP A 283 3.86 -28.62 -18.38
CA ASP A 283 2.99 -27.63 -17.76
C ASP A 283 2.26 -28.24 -16.55
N PHE A 284 2.15 -27.45 -15.49
CA PHE A 284 1.25 -27.76 -14.39
C PHE A 284 -0.20 -27.58 -14.85
N LYS A 285 -1.01 -28.64 -14.75
CA LYS A 285 -2.40 -28.63 -15.21
C LYS A 285 -3.30 -27.86 -14.23
N HIS A 286 -3.64 -26.63 -14.58
CA HIS A 286 -4.56 -25.80 -13.80
C HIS A 286 -5.33 -24.83 -14.71
N PRO A 287 -6.61 -24.54 -14.44
CA PRO A 287 -7.42 -23.67 -15.29
C PRO A 287 -6.84 -22.25 -15.48
N SER A 288 -6.18 -21.71 -14.43
CA SER A 288 -5.62 -20.34 -14.42
C SER A 288 -4.13 -20.27 -14.80
N HIS A 289 -3.41 -21.40 -14.89
CA HIS A 289 -1.98 -21.42 -15.20
C HIS A 289 -1.72 -22.19 -16.49
N LYS A 290 -1.51 -21.47 -17.57
CA LYS A 290 -1.39 -22.06 -18.93
C LYS A 290 -0.13 -21.55 -19.61
N LEU A 291 0.48 -22.39 -20.46
CA LEU A 291 1.63 -21.97 -21.25
C LEU A 291 1.33 -20.76 -22.15
N ALA A 292 0.11 -20.65 -22.67
CA ALA A 292 -0.32 -19.51 -23.48
C ALA A 292 -0.30 -18.17 -22.76
N HIS A 293 -0.17 -18.14 -21.42
CA HIS A 293 -0.07 -16.90 -20.65
C HIS A 293 1.35 -16.34 -20.55
N ILE A 294 2.37 -17.14 -20.95
CA ILE A 294 3.78 -16.75 -20.77
C ILE A 294 4.20 -15.55 -21.64
N ASN A 295 3.44 -15.30 -22.73
CA ASN A 295 3.72 -14.25 -23.70
C ASN A 295 2.44 -13.62 -24.28
N ASP A 296 1.37 -13.52 -23.47
CA ASP A 296 0.08 -12.95 -23.90
C ASP A 296 -0.03 -11.43 -23.65
N GLY A 297 0.97 -10.83 -23.03
CA GLY A 297 1.03 -9.40 -22.66
C GLY A 297 0.24 -9.07 -21.40
N LYS A 298 -0.20 -10.06 -20.60
CA LYS A 298 -0.95 -9.87 -19.37
C LYS A 298 -0.16 -10.33 -18.17
N PHE A 299 -0.23 -9.59 -17.09
CA PHE A 299 0.55 -9.82 -15.90
C PHE A 299 -0.26 -10.37 -14.73
N GLY A 300 0.44 -10.97 -13.78
CA GLY A 300 -0.09 -11.40 -12.51
C GLY A 300 -0.45 -12.88 -12.46
N ASN A 301 -0.67 -13.38 -11.24
CA ASN A 301 -0.80 -14.81 -10.97
C ASN A 301 -1.91 -15.52 -11.76
N ALA A 302 -3.01 -14.84 -12.08
CA ALA A 302 -4.09 -15.42 -12.86
C ALA A 302 -3.75 -15.59 -14.36
N ASN A 303 -2.71 -14.90 -14.84
CA ASN A 303 -2.19 -14.94 -16.19
C ASN A 303 -0.74 -15.41 -16.15
N SER A 304 -0.49 -16.62 -15.64
CA SER A 304 0.86 -17.12 -15.47
C SER A 304 0.99 -18.55 -15.96
N TRP A 305 2.23 -18.97 -16.20
CA TRP A 305 2.61 -20.33 -16.44
C TRP A 305 3.30 -20.93 -15.21
N ILE A 306 3.03 -22.19 -14.90
CA ILE A 306 3.73 -22.97 -13.86
C ILE A 306 4.31 -24.23 -14.52
N SER A 307 5.59 -24.52 -14.25
CA SER A 307 6.23 -25.73 -14.73
C SER A 307 5.65 -27.00 -14.08
N ALA A 308 5.64 -28.11 -14.80
CA ALA A 308 5.23 -29.40 -14.25
C ALA A 308 6.15 -29.92 -13.13
N LYS A 309 7.43 -29.52 -13.13
CA LYS A 309 8.46 -29.98 -12.19
C LYS A 309 9.21 -28.78 -11.60
N SER A 310 9.98 -29.03 -10.55
CA SER A 310 10.85 -28.02 -9.91
C SER A 310 11.97 -27.49 -10.80
N LYS A 311 12.35 -28.26 -11.82
CA LYS A 311 13.30 -27.90 -12.89
C LYS A 311 12.63 -28.08 -14.23
N GLY A 312 13.02 -27.31 -15.23
CA GLY A 312 12.44 -27.39 -16.57
C GLY A 312 12.89 -26.22 -17.42
N TRP A 313 12.27 -26.05 -18.56
CA TRP A 313 12.51 -24.91 -19.43
C TRP A 313 11.20 -24.45 -20.07
N VAL A 314 11.18 -23.16 -20.40
CA VAL A 314 10.21 -22.55 -21.31
C VAL A 314 10.96 -21.86 -22.43
N GLN A 315 10.44 -21.93 -23.63
CA GLN A 315 11.07 -21.43 -24.85
C GLN A 315 10.08 -20.60 -25.66
N ILE A 316 10.54 -19.47 -26.17
CA ILE A 316 9.82 -18.67 -27.16
C ILE A 316 10.50 -18.84 -28.52
N GLU A 317 9.72 -19.21 -29.53
CA GLU A 317 10.12 -19.13 -30.94
C GLU A 317 9.60 -17.85 -31.54
N LEU A 318 10.50 -16.98 -32.00
CA LEU A 318 10.17 -15.73 -32.67
C LEU A 318 9.80 -16.02 -34.15
N PRO A 319 8.95 -15.19 -34.78
CA PRO A 319 8.56 -15.37 -36.18
C PRO A 319 9.74 -15.37 -37.16
N GLU A 320 10.75 -14.57 -36.87
CA GLU A 320 11.97 -14.41 -37.68
C GLU A 320 13.20 -14.29 -36.77
N VAL A 321 14.39 -14.28 -37.36
CA VAL A 321 15.64 -14.01 -36.64
C VAL A 321 15.70 -12.50 -36.35
N VAL A 322 15.73 -12.12 -35.08
CA VAL A 322 15.76 -10.73 -34.61
C VAL A 322 16.97 -10.53 -33.72
N GLU A 323 17.55 -9.33 -33.76
CA GLU A 323 18.56 -8.94 -32.79
C GLU A 323 17.88 -8.46 -31.50
N ILE A 324 18.20 -9.10 -30.38
CA ILE A 324 17.61 -8.82 -29.07
C ILE A 324 18.71 -8.40 -28.07
N ASP A 325 18.36 -7.53 -27.12
CA ASP A 325 19.31 -6.93 -26.16
C ASP A 325 18.81 -6.95 -24.71
N ARG A 326 17.54 -7.35 -24.48
CA ARG A 326 16.94 -7.38 -23.17
C ARG A 326 15.83 -8.43 -23.05
N ILE A 327 15.79 -9.06 -21.88
CA ILE A 327 14.69 -9.96 -21.49
C ILE A 327 14.17 -9.50 -20.13
N GLU A 328 12.85 -9.43 -19.98
CA GLU A 328 12.21 -9.11 -18.72
C GLU A 328 11.27 -10.22 -18.32
N TRP A 329 11.26 -10.56 -17.02
CA TRP A 329 10.42 -11.61 -16.49
C TRP A 329 10.05 -11.39 -15.03
N ALA A 330 8.97 -11.98 -14.59
CA ALA A 330 8.51 -11.93 -13.20
C ALA A 330 7.81 -13.24 -12.79
N ARG A 331 7.76 -13.49 -11.48
CA ARG A 331 6.86 -14.48 -10.92
C ARG A 331 5.44 -13.92 -10.81
N ASP A 332 5.31 -12.64 -10.38
CA ASP A 332 4.05 -11.92 -10.25
C ASP A 332 4.29 -10.40 -10.24
N ARG A 333 4.08 -9.73 -11.38
CA ARG A 333 4.23 -8.28 -11.48
C ARG A 333 3.22 -7.49 -10.66
N GLN A 334 2.13 -8.12 -10.22
CA GLN A 334 1.16 -7.51 -9.31
C GLN A 334 1.61 -7.52 -7.84
N LYS A 335 2.77 -8.11 -7.53
CA LYS A 335 3.39 -8.17 -6.19
C LYS A 335 2.53 -8.85 -5.11
N LYS A 336 1.61 -9.72 -5.53
CA LYS A 336 0.71 -10.45 -4.62
C LYS A 336 1.34 -11.73 -4.09
N TYR A 337 2.17 -12.40 -4.91
CA TYR A 337 2.79 -13.68 -4.59
C TYR A 337 4.31 -13.61 -4.73
N THR A 338 5.03 -14.17 -3.75
CA THR A 338 6.50 -14.17 -3.69
C THR A 338 7.10 -15.57 -3.59
N ASP A 339 6.26 -16.61 -3.67
CA ASP A 339 6.63 -18.03 -3.77
C ASP A 339 7.01 -18.40 -5.20
N ARG A 340 7.51 -19.62 -5.43
CA ARG A 340 7.74 -20.21 -6.76
C ARG A 340 8.62 -19.37 -7.70
N VAL A 341 9.55 -18.60 -7.14
CA VAL A 341 10.46 -17.74 -7.92
C VAL A 341 11.58 -18.62 -8.51
N PRO A 342 11.85 -18.58 -9.84
CA PRO A 342 13.07 -19.14 -10.42
C PRO A 342 14.31 -18.48 -9.80
N THR A 343 15.05 -19.19 -8.95
CA THR A 343 16.22 -18.65 -8.23
C THR A 343 17.53 -19.04 -8.88
N GLY A 344 17.56 -20.18 -9.57
CA GLY A 344 18.65 -20.62 -10.43
C GLY A 344 18.14 -20.81 -11.84
N TYR A 345 18.71 -20.07 -12.80
CA TYR A 345 18.28 -20.14 -14.20
C TYR A 345 19.39 -19.74 -15.16
N ARG A 346 19.22 -20.17 -16.42
CA ARG A 346 20.05 -19.80 -17.58
C ARG A 346 19.13 -19.40 -18.74
N ILE A 347 19.47 -18.32 -19.44
CA ILE A 347 18.79 -17.86 -20.63
C ILE A 347 19.74 -17.99 -21.81
N GLU A 348 19.28 -18.72 -22.81
CA GLU A 348 20.07 -19.08 -23.99
C GLU A 348 19.28 -18.68 -25.25
N VAL A 349 20.02 -18.25 -26.26
CA VAL A 349 19.48 -17.90 -27.57
C VAL A 349 20.04 -18.80 -28.65
N ALA A 350 19.29 -18.99 -29.73
CA ALA A 350 19.75 -19.73 -30.91
C ALA A 350 19.08 -19.15 -32.17
N THR A 351 19.79 -19.21 -33.30
CA THR A 351 19.22 -18.94 -34.63
C THR A 351 18.66 -20.20 -35.26
N GLN A 352 19.21 -21.37 -34.87
CA GLN A 352 18.76 -22.71 -35.25
C GLN A 352 18.63 -23.62 -34.02
N PRO A 353 17.71 -24.58 -34.01
CA PRO A 353 17.56 -25.52 -32.90
C PRO A 353 18.84 -26.30 -32.64
N GLY A 354 19.34 -26.29 -31.38
CA GLY A 354 20.52 -27.00 -30.96
C GLY A 354 21.79 -26.17 -30.79
N GLU A 355 21.88 -25.03 -31.39
CA GLU A 355 23.05 -24.10 -31.30
C GLU A 355 22.83 -23.03 -30.23
N TRP A 356 22.78 -23.45 -28.97
CA TRP A 356 22.46 -22.57 -27.86
C TRP A 356 23.65 -21.77 -27.38
N PHE A 357 23.48 -20.45 -27.25
CA PHE A 357 24.44 -19.51 -26.71
C PHE A 357 23.86 -18.80 -25.45
N PRO A 358 24.52 -18.84 -24.29
CA PRO A 358 24.04 -18.23 -23.07
C PRO A 358 24.20 -16.69 -23.14
N VAL A 359 23.11 -15.96 -22.87
CA VAL A 359 23.11 -14.49 -22.86
C VAL A 359 22.89 -13.92 -21.47
N ALA A 360 22.20 -14.65 -20.59
CA ALA A 360 21.95 -14.22 -19.22
C ALA A 360 21.74 -15.43 -18.29
N GLY A 361 21.79 -15.18 -17.00
CA GLY A 361 21.51 -16.22 -15.99
C GLY A 361 21.58 -15.68 -14.57
N SER A 362 21.39 -16.59 -13.60
CA SER A 362 21.47 -16.25 -12.17
C SER A 362 22.90 -16.30 -11.61
N GLY A 363 23.88 -16.80 -12.35
CA GLY A 363 25.25 -17.01 -11.86
C GLY A 363 26.00 -15.74 -11.46
N ASP A 364 25.63 -14.61 -12.03
CA ASP A 364 26.19 -13.28 -11.73
C ASP A 364 25.27 -12.46 -10.78
N ARG A 365 24.31 -13.10 -10.11
CA ARG A 365 23.38 -12.42 -9.19
C ARG A 365 23.68 -12.78 -7.72
N LEU A 366 23.35 -11.84 -6.85
CA LEU A 366 23.32 -12.11 -5.41
C LEU A 366 22.40 -13.30 -5.09
N ALA A 367 22.75 -14.09 -4.07
CA ALA A 367 21.93 -15.19 -3.60
C ALA A 367 20.50 -14.75 -3.25
N PHE A 368 19.51 -15.55 -3.64
CA PHE A 368 18.10 -15.30 -3.34
C PHE A 368 17.86 -15.27 -1.82
N ASN A 369 17.08 -14.29 -1.36
CA ASN A 369 16.66 -14.20 0.03
C ASN A 369 15.17 -13.82 0.10
N SER A 370 14.35 -14.70 0.64
CA SER A 370 12.91 -14.52 0.75
C SER A 370 12.49 -13.33 1.63
N GLN A 371 13.31 -12.93 2.61
CA GLN A 371 13.02 -11.80 3.50
C GLN A 371 13.45 -10.44 2.94
N GLY A 372 14.30 -10.40 1.91
CA GLY A 372 14.85 -9.17 1.31
C GLY A 372 14.06 -8.58 0.14
N GLN A 373 12.86 -9.06 -0.16
CA GLN A 373 12.15 -8.77 -1.42
C GLN A 373 11.46 -7.41 -1.53
N LYS A 374 11.66 -6.50 -0.60
CA LYS A 374 11.00 -5.17 -0.64
C LYS A 374 11.63 -4.13 -1.57
N THR A 375 12.73 -4.44 -2.22
CA THR A 375 13.43 -3.51 -3.09
C THR A 375 13.10 -3.77 -4.56
N GLY A 376 12.79 -2.69 -5.26
CA GLY A 376 12.44 -2.68 -6.68
C GLY A 376 13.54 -3.21 -7.60
N ALA A 377 13.28 -3.16 -8.91
CA ALA A 377 14.15 -3.59 -9.99
C ALA A 377 15.62 -3.20 -9.73
N GLY A 378 16.54 -4.14 -9.97
CA GLY A 378 17.95 -4.04 -9.68
C GLY A 378 18.69 -3.00 -10.50
N TYR A 379 18.44 -1.72 -10.22
CA TYR A 379 19.18 -0.61 -10.83
C TYR A 379 20.45 -0.34 -10.04
N ASP A 380 21.57 -0.28 -10.72
CA ASP A 380 22.89 0.06 -10.17
C ASP A 380 23.19 1.54 -10.39
N PHE A 381 22.79 2.38 -9.43
CA PHE A 381 23.12 3.81 -9.47
C PHE A 381 24.53 4.13 -8.97
N ASN A 382 25.17 3.19 -8.26
CA ASN A 382 26.44 3.46 -7.59
C ASN A 382 27.65 3.38 -8.53
N SER A 383 27.52 2.69 -9.66
CA SER A 383 28.55 2.61 -10.70
C SER A 383 28.52 3.79 -11.70
N HIS A 384 27.55 4.72 -11.53
CA HIS A 384 27.40 5.87 -12.42
C HIS A 384 27.90 7.16 -11.76
N GLU A 385 28.26 8.15 -12.60
CA GLU A 385 28.60 9.50 -12.16
C GLU A 385 27.52 10.09 -11.23
N PRO A 386 27.88 10.84 -10.17
CA PRO A 386 26.95 11.31 -9.14
C PRO A 386 25.71 12.04 -9.69
N ALA A 387 25.88 12.84 -10.75
CA ALA A 387 24.77 13.55 -11.39
C ALA A 387 23.81 12.60 -12.12
N ALA A 388 24.34 11.60 -12.83
CA ALA A 388 23.54 10.56 -13.49
C ALA A 388 22.82 9.70 -12.46
N ALA A 389 23.52 9.26 -11.42
CA ALA A 389 22.95 8.49 -10.32
C ALA A 389 21.78 9.22 -9.62
N LYS A 390 21.91 10.53 -9.37
CA LYS A 390 20.84 11.37 -8.81
C LYS A 390 19.62 11.42 -9.74
N ARG A 391 19.83 11.61 -11.06
CA ARG A 391 18.74 11.58 -12.05
C ARG A 391 18.04 10.22 -12.07
N GLY A 392 18.81 9.12 -12.10
CA GLY A 392 18.25 7.76 -12.09
C GLY A 392 17.38 7.47 -10.87
N ARG A 393 17.84 7.85 -9.67
CA ARG A 393 17.03 7.70 -8.44
C ARG A 393 15.74 8.53 -8.49
N ALA A 394 15.79 9.75 -9.01
CA ALA A 394 14.60 10.58 -9.19
C ALA A 394 13.60 9.95 -10.18
N MET A 395 14.10 9.36 -11.28
CA MET A 395 13.25 8.63 -12.23
C MET A 395 12.61 7.39 -11.59
N LEU A 396 13.34 6.65 -10.75
CA LEU A 396 12.78 5.49 -10.03
C LEU A 396 11.62 5.89 -9.10
N VAL A 397 11.79 6.98 -8.35
CA VAL A 397 10.71 7.52 -7.50
C VAL A 397 9.48 7.90 -8.33
N ARG A 398 9.68 8.53 -9.50
CA ARG A 398 8.59 8.85 -10.42
C ARG A 398 7.93 7.61 -10.99
N LEU A 399 8.71 6.58 -11.35
CA LEU A 399 8.19 5.30 -11.83
C LEU A 399 7.27 4.64 -10.79
N GLU A 400 7.71 4.59 -9.54
CA GLU A 400 6.92 4.01 -8.44
C GLU A 400 5.63 4.82 -8.18
N ALA A 401 5.69 6.14 -8.23
CA ALA A 401 4.53 7.01 -8.10
C ALA A 401 3.53 6.81 -9.26
N ALA A 402 4.01 6.74 -10.49
CA ALA A 402 3.16 6.49 -11.67
C ALA A 402 2.54 5.09 -11.65
N MET A 403 3.28 4.05 -11.20
CA MET A 403 2.73 2.71 -11.01
C MET A 403 1.59 2.70 -9.99
N LYS A 404 1.76 3.39 -8.85
CA LYS A 404 0.72 3.52 -7.84
C LYS A 404 -0.50 4.30 -8.34
N ALA A 405 -0.27 5.39 -9.06
CA ALA A 405 -1.34 6.18 -9.68
C ALA A 405 -2.14 5.34 -10.69
N ARG A 406 -1.46 4.58 -11.54
CA ARG A 406 -2.10 3.68 -12.50
C ARG A 406 -2.92 2.58 -11.81
N GLU A 407 -2.39 1.97 -10.76
CA GLU A 407 -3.13 0.97 -9.98
C GLU A 407 -4.40 1.55 -9.38
N LEU A 408 -4.33 2.75 -8.80
CA LEU A 408 -5.50 3.45 -8.26
C LEU A 408 -6.50 3.82 -9.36
N ALA A 409 -6.02 4.32 -10.49
CA ALA A 409 -6.85 4.67 -11.64
C ALA A 409 -7.54 3.44 -12.26
N ALA A 410 -6.90 2.29 -12.29
CA ALA A 410 -7.46 1.05 -12.83
C ALA A 410 -8.47 0.37 -11.88
N LYS A 411 -8.48 0.72 -10.60
CA LYS A 411 -9.45 0.13 -9.65
C LYS A 411 -10.86 0.56 -10.00
N PRO A 412 -11.78 -0.38 -10.29
CA PRO A 412 -13.17 -0.04 -10.49
C PRO A 412 -13.74 0.51 -9.18
N MET A 413 -14.48 1.60 -9.27
CA MET A 413 -15.30 2.06 -8.14
C MET A 413 -16.34 0.98 -7.85
N LYS A 414 -16.42 0.57 -6.59
CA LYS A 414 -17.46 -0.35 -6.13
C LYS A 414 -18.59 0.44 -5.49
N ALA A 415 -19.81 0.07 -5.82
CA ALA A 415 -20.99 0.57 -5.12
C ALA A 415 -21.81 -0.61 -4.60
N TYR A 416 -22.27 -0.47 -3.37
CA TYR A 416 -23.23 -1.40 -2.76
C TYR A 416 -24.62 -1.02 -3.24
N ILE A 417 -25.09 -1.70 -4.29
CA ILE A 417 -26.35 -1.36 -4.96
C ILE A 417 -27.26 -2.57 -5.09
N GLY A 418 -28.55 -2.28 -5.32
CA GLY A 418 -29.56 -3.32 -5.48
C GLY A 418 -29.31 -4.20 -6.71
N LYS A 419 -29.45 -5.49 -6.51
CA LYS A 419 -29.69 -6.47 -7.57
C LYS A 419 -31.18 -6.78 -7.56
N PHE A 420 -31.83 -6.64 -8.71
CA PHE A 420 -33.27 -6.74 -8.84
C PHE A 420 -33.64 -8.00 -9.62
N SER A 421 -34.61 -8.76 -9.09
CA SER A 421 -35.15 -9.94 -9.74
C SER A 421 -36.67 -9.95 -9.55
N GLN A 422 -37.39 -10.64 -10.45
CA GLN A 422 -38.82 -10.81 -10.26
C GLN A 422 -39.05 -11.61 -8.95
N PRO A 423 -39.81 -11.07 -7.98
CA PRO A 423 -40.05 -11.76 -6.72
C PRO A 423 -40.99 -12.92 -6.88
N GLY A 424 -40.75 -13.94 -6.10
CA GLY A 424 -41.72 -15.02 -5.90
C GLY A 424 -42.92 -14.60 -5.01
N PRO A 425 -43.85 -15.52 -4.70
CA PRO A 425 -45.02 -15.26 -3.86
C PRO A 425 -44.58 -14.82 -2.45
N THR A 426 -45.31 -13.85 -1.91
CA THR A 426 -45.11 -13.38 -0.53
C THR A 426 -46.33 -13.80 0.30
N HIS A 427 -46.08 -14.37 1.49
CA HIS A 427 -47.10 -14.87 2.37
C HIS A 427 -47.22 -14.05 3.65
N ARG A 428 -48.40 -13.98 4.23
CA ARG A 428 -48.56 -13.57 5.62
C ARG A 428 -47.97 -14.66 6.51
N LEU A 429 -47.18 -14.28 7.47
CA LEU A 429 -46.53 -15.19 8.40
C LEU A 429 -47.33 -15.26 9.72
N TYR A 430 -47.46 -16.45 10.30
CA TYR A 430 -48.04 -16.57 11.63
C TYR A 430 -47.03 -16.04 12.65
N ARG A 431 -47.44 -15.03 13.42
CA ARG A 431 -46.58 -14.36 14.42
C ARG A 431 -45.18 -13.94 13.91
N GLY A 432 -45.02 -13.77 12.58
CA GLY A 432 -43.74 -13.41 11.99
C GLY A 432 -42.79 -14.58 11.71
N GLU A 433 -43.20 -15.83 12.01
CA GLU A 433 -42.38 -17.02 11.83
C GLU A 433 -42.23 -17.38 10.34
N PRO A 434 -41.01 -17.36 9.74
CA PRO A 434 -40.80 -17.58 8.32
C PRO A 434 -41.28 -18.94 7.79
N ASP A 435 -41.23 -19.97 8.62
CA ASP A 435 -41.64 -21.33 8.26
C ASP A 435 -43.16 -21.54 8.35
N GLN A 436 -43.88 -20.64 9.03
CA GLN A 436 -45.32 -20.73 9.19
C GLN A 436 -46.07 -19.80 8.24
N LYS A 437 -45.95 -20.09 6.94
CA LYS A 437 -46.63 -19.35 5.87
C LYS A 437 -48.13 -19.58 5.90
N ARG A 438 -48.90 -18.48 5.81
CA ARG A 438 -50.34 -18.44 5.62
C ARG A 438 -50.68 -18.05 4.18
N GLU A 439 -51.80 -17.38 3.97
CA GLU A 439 -52.27 -16.95 2.67
C GLU A 439 -51.24 -16.06 1.95
N GLU A 440 -51.23 -16.17 0.63
CA GLU A 440 -50.46 -15.29 -0.24
C GLU A 440 -51.06 -13.88 -0.24
N VAL A 441 -50.18 -12.87 -0.16
CA VAL A 441 -50.58 -11.46 -0.09
C VAL A 441 -50.10 -10.67 -1.28
N ASN A 442 -50.89 -9.70 -1.73
CA ASN A 442 -50.53 -8.75 -2.76
C ASN A 442 -49.51 -7.70 -2.26
N PRO A 443 -48.69 -7.14 -3.14
CA PRO A 443 -47.91 -5.95 -2.79
C PRO A 443 -48.85 -4.79 -2.44
N ALA A 444 -48.90 -4.42 -1.17
CA ALA A 444 -49.77 -3.37 -0.64
C ALA A 444 -49.09 -2.57 0.45
N LEU A 445 -49.64 -1.43 0.78
CA LEU A 445 -49.23 -0.55 1.88
C LEU A 445 -50.34 -0.41 2.91
N VAL A 446 -50.15 0.50 3.88
CA VAL A 446 -51.10 0.73 4.97
C VAL A 446 -52.46 1.18 4.42
N ALA A 447 -53.48 0.37 4.59
CA ALA A 447 -54.80 0.62 4.00
C ALA A 447 -55.50 1.85 4.57
N ALA A 448 -55.19 2.24 5.82
CA ALA A 448 -55.75 3.45 6.47
C ALA A 448 -55.29 4.76 5.86
N LEU A 449 -54.16 4.73 5.11
CA LEU A 449 -53.66 5.84 4.30
C LEU A 449 -54.07 5.63 2.85
N THR A 450 -53.61 6.42 1.91
CA THR A 450 -53.91 6.23 0.49
C THR A 450 -53.53 4.80 0.04
N PRO A 451 -54.49 3.92 -0.32
CA PRO A 451 -54.17 2.51 -0.62
C PRO A 451 -53.41 2.38 -1.94
N ILE A 452 -52.43 1.47 -1.96
CA ILE A 452 -51.84 0.95 -3.18
C ILE A 452 -52.35 -0.47 -3.36
N SER A 453 -52.84 -0.77 -4.55
CA SER A 453 -53.19 -2.15 -4.95
C SER A 453 -52.40 -2.49 -6.22
N LEU A 454 -51.58 -3.53 -6.13
CA LEU A 454 -50.83 -4.08 -7.24
C LEU A 454 -51.19 -5.56 -7.43
N ALA A 455 -51.16 -6.03 -8.64
CA ALA A 455 -51.34 -7.47 -8.93
C ALA A 455 -50.21 -8.29 -8.29
N ARG A 456 -50.44 -9.55 -7.97
CA ARG A 456 -49.44 -10.44 -7.34
C ARG A 456 -48.20 -10.61 -8.21
N ASP A 457 -48.36 -10.66 -9.49
CA ASP A 457 -47.33 -10.81 -10.53
C ASP A 457 -46.74 -9.49 -10.98
N ALA A 458 -47.15 -8.36 -10.39
CA ALA A 458 -46.61 -7.04 -10.78
C ALA A 458 -45.09 -7.06 -10.85
N PRO A 459 -44.49 -6.53 -11.94
CA PRO A 459 -43.03 -6.49 -12.10
C PRO A 459 -42.32 -5.76 -10.93
N GLU A 460 -41.16 -6.26 -10.50
CA GLU A 460 -40.40 -5.70 -9.40
C GLU A 460 -40.21 -4.15 -9.50
N PRO A 461 -39.84 -3.57 -10.64
CA PRO A 461 -39.70 -2.11 -10.77
C PRO A 461 -41.03 -1.36 -10.54
N ALA A 462 -42.16 -1.94 -10.95
CA ALA A 462 -43.48 -1.32 -10.77
C ALA A 462 -43.85 -1.25 -9.28
N ARG A 463 -43.49 -2.27 -8.49
CA ARG A 463 -43.73 -2.30 -7.05
C ARG A 463 -42.99 -1.16 -6.32
N ARG A 464 -41.71 -0.98 -6.60
CA ARG A 464 -40.91 0.10 -6.01
C ARG A 464 -41.37 1.49 -6.48
N LYS A 465 -41.70 1.62 -7.80
CA LYS A 465 -42.23 2.86 -8.34
C LYS A 465 -43.55 3.26 -7.66
N ALA A 466 -44.46 2.30 -7.43
CA ALA A 466 -45.72 2.57 -6.74
C ALA A 466 -45.49 3.07 -5.30
N LEU A 467 -44.54 2.48 -4.57
CA LEU A 467 -44.14 2.95 -3.25
C LEU A 467 -43.57 4.39 -3.31
N ALA A 468 -42.69 4.68 -4.26
CA ALA A 468 -42.13 6.03 -4.42
C ALA A 468 -43.20 7.08 -4.71
N VAL A 469 -44.13 6.76 -5.63
CA VAL A 469 -45.30 7.62 -5.93
C VAL A 469 -46.16 7.85 -4.70
N TRP A 470 -46.40 6.80 -3.90
CA TRP A 470 -47.16 6.90 -2.66
C TRP A 470 -46.46 7.78 -1.62
N ILE A 471 -45.19 7.62 -1.38
CA ILE A 471 -44.41 8.45 -0.46
C ILE A 471 -44.49 9.92 -0.85
N THR A 472 -44.39 10.23 -2.13
CA THR A 472 -44.38 11.62 -2.64
C THR A 472 -45.77 12.19 -2.93
N ASN A 473 -46.83 11.41 -2.69
CA ASN A 473 -48.19 11.84 -2.93
C ASN A 473 -48.59 12.97 -1.96
N ARG A 474 -49.11 14.06 -2.47
CA ARG A 474 -49.60 15.20 -1.63
C ARG A 474 -50.70 14.81 -0.65
N ARG A 475 -51.44 13.74 -0.94
CA ARG A 475 -52.45 13.20 -0.04
C ARG A 475 -51.87 12.30 1.09
N ASN A 476 -50.56 11.99 1.04
CA ASN A 476 -49.92 11.27 2.12
C ASN A 476 -49.69 12.24 3.29
N PRO A 477 -50.37 12.05 4.43
CA PRO A 477 -50.35 13.02 5.52
C PRO A 477 -49.03 12.97 6.31
N LEU A 478 -48.19 11.94 6.13
CA LEU A 478 -47.03 11.70 6.97
C LEU A 478 -45.74 12.26 6.39
N THR A 479 -45.51 12.09 5.09
CA THR A 479 -44.19 12.40 4.52
C THR A 479 -43.77 13.85 4.79
N ALA A 480 -44.62 14.83 4.48
CA ALA A 480 -44.32 16.23 4.71
C ALA A 480 -44.17 16.55 6.21
N ARG A 481 -45.08 16.07 7.06
CA ARG A 481 -45.01 16.30 8.51
C ARG A 481 -43.73 15.71 9.13
N VAL A 482 -43.35 14.50 8.75
CA VAL A 482 -42.15 13.85 9.29
C VAL A 482 -40.88 14.62 8.93
N ILE A 483 -40.73 15.04 7.66
CA ILE A 483 -39.50 15.76 7.28
C ILE A 483 -39.45 17.16 7.89
N VAL A 484 -40.59 17.86 7.96
CA VAL A 484 -40.69 19.15 8.62
C VAL A 484 -40.38 19.06 10.12
N ASN A 485 -40.90 18.07 10.80
CA ASN A 485 -40.62 17.82 12.21
C ASN A 485 -39.12 17.54 12.47
N ARG A 486 -38.45 16.83 11.56
CA ARG A 486 -37.00 16.60 11.63
C ARG A 486 -36.21 17.88 11.40
N LEU A 487 -36.58 18.72 10.42
CA LEU A 487 -35.95 20.02 10.21
C LEU A 487 -36.10 20.90 11.46
N TRP A 488 -37.31 20.95 12.04
CA TRP A 488 -37.55 21.66 13.29
C TRP A 488 -36.68 21.14 14.43
N GLN A 489 -36.60 19.82 14.59
CA GLN A 489 -35.75 19.17 15.59
C GLN A 489 -34.27 19.56 15.44
N PHE A 490 -33.76 19.62 14.22
CA PHE A 490 -32.38 20.03 14.00
C PHE A 490 -32.14 21.52 14.32
N HIS A 491 -33.13 22.37 14.14
CA HIS A 491 -33.02 23.79 14.50
C HIS A 491 -33.17 24.04 15.98
N PHE A 492 -34.17 23.45 16.63
CA PHE A 492 -34.53 23.74 18.03
C PHE A 492 -34.10 22.65 19.02
N GLY A 493 -33.59 21.54 18.51
CA GLY A 493 -33.12 20.43 19.35
C GLY A 493 -34.17 19.37 19.63
N GLU A 494 -35.44 19.72 19.65
CA GLU A 494 -36.57 18.80 19.76
C GLU A 494 -37.59 19.06 18.65
N GLY A 495 -38.26 17.99 18.21
CA GLY A 495 -39.33 18.11 17.23
C GLY A 495 -40.62 18.68 17.84
N ILE A 496 -41.47 19.24 17.00
CA ILE A 496 -42.84 19.56 17.38
C ILE A 496 -43.55 18.31 17.89
N VAL A 497 -43.29 17.17 17.23
CA VAL A 497 -43.57 15.82 17.75
C VAL A 497 -42.26 15.25 18.30
N ASP A 498 -42.18 14.98 19.59
CA ASP A 498 -40.97 14.56 20.28
C ASP A 498 -40.52 13.13 19.94
N THR A 499 -41.44 12.32 19.42
CA THR A 499 -41.17 10.97 18.88
C THR A 499 -41.02 10.99 17.34
N PRO A 500 -39.86 11.41 16.77
CA PRO A 500 -39.75 11.73 15.34
C PRO A 500 -39.89 10.52 14.40
N SER A 501 -39.92 9.29 14.92
CA SER A 501 -40.20 8.07 14.18
C SER A 501 -41.55 7.43 14.50
N ASP A 502 -42.34 8.03 15.38
CA ASP A 502 -43.67 7.56 15.72
C ASP A 502 -44.69 8.71 15.77
N PHE A 503 -45.49 8.82 14.73
CA PHE A 503 -46.62 9.74 14.58
C PHE A 503 -47.98 9.03 14.78
N GLY A 504 -47.94 7.83 15.32
CA GLY A 504 -49.12 7.02 15.62
C GLY A 504 -49.63 7.21 17.05
N ALA A 505 -50.54 6.32 17.46
CA ALA A 505 -51.21 6.38 18.77
C ALA A 505 -50.25 6.27 19.97
N ASN A 506 -49.07 5.64 19.78
CA ASN A 506 -48.06 5.51 20.82
C ASN A 506 -47.02 6.66 20.81
N GLY A 507 -47.07 7.51 19.81
CA GLY A 507 -46.20 8.69 19.69
C GLY A 507 -46.70 9.87 20.55
N SER A 508 -45.82 10.87 20.74
CA SER A 508 -46.19 12.09 21.46
C SER A 508 -47.11 12.98 20.64
N THR A 509 -48.04 13.66 21.32
CA THR A 509 -48.88 14.68 20.71
C THR A 509 -48.01 15.88 20.30
N PRO A 510 -48.25 16.48 19.10
CA PRO A 510 -47.51 17.66 18.67
C PRO A 510 -47.82 18.85 19.63
N THR A 511 -46.78 19.60 19.99
CA THR A 511 -46.93 20.82 20.84
C THR A 511 -47.63 21.96 20.11
N HIS A 512 -47.46 22.02 18.78
CA HIS A 512 -48.01 23.05 17.91
C HIS A 512 -48.55 22.42 16.63
N PRO A 513 -49.78 21.80 16.68
CA PRO A 513 -50.30 21.05 15.54
C PRO A 513 -50.54 21.89 14.30
N GLU A 514 -51.07 23.09 14.45
CA GLU A 514 -51.31 23.98 13.31
C GLU A 514 -50.00 24.44 12.63
N LEU A 515 -48.95 24.69 13.42
CA LEU A 515 -47.63 25.02 12.89
C LEU A 515 -47.05 23.85 12.11
N LEU A 516 -47.17 22.63 12.63
CA LEU A 516 -46.72 21.44 11.92
C LEU A 516 -47.43 21.27 10.58
N ASP A 517 -48.71 21.48 10.54
CA ASP A 517 -49.53 21.35 9.33
C ASP A 517 -49.26 22.48 8.33
N TRP A 518 -49.05 23.69 8.82
CA TRP A 518 -48.69 24.84 7.97
C TRP A 518 -47.31 24.64 7.33
N LEU A 519 -46.30 24.27 8.11
CA LEU A 519 -44.96 24.00 7.58
C LEU A 519 -44.95 22.83 6.59
N ALA A 520 -45.75 21.79 6.83
CA ALA A 520 -45.88 20.65 5.90
C ALA A 520 -46.55 21.12 4.56
N SER A 521 -47.55 21.99 4.63
CA SER A 521 -48.22 22.55 3.47
C SER A 521 -47.29 23.49 2.69
N GLU A 522 -46.52 24.31 3.40
CA GLU A 522 -45.52 25.22 2.86
C GLU A 522 -44.42 24.47 2.09
N LEU A 523 -43.92 23.34 2.65
CA LEU A 523 -42.96 22.49 1.97
C LEU A 523 -43.49 21.96 0.62
N MET A 524 -44.72 21.45 0.62
CA MET A 524 -45.36 20.91 -0.59
C MET A 524 -45.69 22.03 -1.62
N ALA A 525 -46.11 23.22 -1.17
CA ALA A 525 -46.45 24.38 -2.03
C ALA A 525 -45.18 24.91 -2.75
N ASN A 526 -44.02 24.88 -2.07
CA ASN A 526 -42.76 25.38 -2.61
C ASN A 526 -41.88 24.28 -3.21
N GLY A 527 -42.49 23.26 -3.84
CA GLY A 527 -41.79 22.24 -4.62
C GLY A 527 -40.87 21.35 -3.78
N TRP A 528 -41.18 21.07 -2.50
CA TRP A 528 -40.40 20.26 -1.58
C TRP A 528 -39.00 20.85 -1.27
N SER A 529 -38.84 22.17 -1.35
CA SER A 529 -37.60 22.90 -1.10
C SER A 529 -37.24 22.93 0.38
N LEU A 530 -36.29 22.15 0.81
CA LEU A 530 -35.76 22.18 2.18
C LEU A 530 -35.10 23.54 2.47
N LYS A 531 -34.40 24.13 1.49
CA LYS A 531 -33.78 25.45 1.64
C LYS A 531 -34.80 26.56 1.92
N HIS A 532 -35.97 26.46 1.30
CA HIS A 532 -37.08 27.39 1.60
C HIS A 532 -37.48 27.30 3.08
N LEU A 533 -37.71 26.08 3.59
CA LEU A 533 -38.09 25.90 5.00
C LEU A 533 -37.00 26.35 5.98
N HIS A 534 -35.72 26.02 5.68
CA HIS A 534 -34.62 26.54 6.50
C HIS A 534 -34.65 28.08 6.58
N ARG A 535 -34.90 28.76 5.47
CA ARG A 535 -35.02 30.23 5.45
C ARG A 535 -36.21 30.71 6.27
N VAL A 536 -37.37 30.09 6.14
CA VAL A 536 -38.58 30.42 6.90
C VAL A 536 -38.33 30.30 8.40
N ILE A 537 -37.70 29.19 8.84
CA ILE A 537 -37.41 28.95 10.25
C ILE A 537 -36.38 29.97 10.78
N LEU A 538 -35.27 30.17 10.08
CA LEU A 538 -34.18 31.04 10.52
C LEU A 538 -34.55 32.51 10.57
N LEU A 539 -35.50 32.98 9.73
CA LEU A 539 -36.01 34.35 9.73
C LEU A 539 -37.18 34.54 10.71
N SER A 540 -37.64 33.48 11.37
CA SER A 540 -38.77 33.63 12.33
C SER A 540 -38.29 34.30 13.63
N ALA A 541 -39.21 35.02 14.26
CA ALA A 541 -38.98 35.63 15.58
C ALA A 541 -38.68 34.53 16.64
N THR A 542 -39.26 33.34 16.47
CA THR A 542 -39.00 32.16 17.35
C THR A 542 -37.54 31.71 17.30
N TRP A 543 -36.89 31.77 16.13
CA TRP A 543 -35.45 31.42 16.01
C TRP A 543 -34.58 32.55 16.59
N GLN A 544 -34.95 33.78 16.43
CA GLN A 544 -34.16 34.96 16.79
C GLN A 544 -34.33 35.41 18.25
N GLN A 545 -35.14 34.69 19.04
CA GLN A 545 -35.33 35.03 20.46
C GLN A 545 -34.09 34.65 21.30
N GLU A 546 -33.93 35.36 22.42
CA GLU A 546 -32.88 35.12 23.38
C GLU A 546 -33.06 33.78 24.12
N SER A 547 -31.96 33.24 24.67
CA SER A 547 -31.95 32.05 25.52
C SER A 547 -32.07 32.35 27.02
N VAL A 548 -32.24 33.65 27.39
CA VAL A 548 -32.28 34.07 28.79
C VAL A 548 -33.44 33.42 29.57
N PRO A 549 -33.18 32.79 30.72
CA PRO A 549 -34.21 32.11 31.51
C PRO A 549 -35.16 33.12 32.16
N ASN A 550 -36.48 32.81 32.07
CA ASN A 550 -37.51 33.52 32.77
C ASN A 550 -38.06 32.61 33.92
N PRO A 551 -37.90 33.02 35.18
CA PRO A 551 -38.28 32.16 36.31
C PRO A 551 -39.80 31.80 36.36
N LYS A 552 -40.67 32.64 35.84
CA LYS A 552 -42.14 32.33 35.76
C LYS A 552 -42.40 31.31 34.68
N ALA A 553 -41.83 31.48 33.49
CA ALA A 553 -41.95 30.55 32.37
C ALA A 553 -41.33 29.16 32.68
N MET A 554 -40.19 29.14 33.38
CA MET A 554 -39.54 27.90 33.81
C MET A 554 -40.40 27.06 34.74
N LYS A 555 -41.27 27.68 35.58
CA LYS A 555 -42.23 26.93 36.43
C LYS A 555 -43.32 26.22 35.62
N VAL A 556 -43.66 26.75 34.45
CA VAL A 556 -44.73 26.21 33.57
C VAL A 556 -44.14 25.22 32.55
N ASP A 557 -43.01 25.55 31.95
CA ASP A 557 -42.38 24.77 30.89
C ASP A 557 -40.84 24.87 31.02
N ALA A 558 -40.30 24.08 31.97
CA ALA A 558 -38.87 24.07 32.26
C ALA A 558 -38.03 23.63 31.07
N ALA A 559 -38.53 22.76 30.21
CA ALA A 559 -37.86 22.22 29.04
C ALA A 559 -37.97 23.12 27.80
N SER A 560 -38.64 24.30 27.90
CA SER A 560 -38.88 25.22 26.78
C SER A 560 -39.55 24.53 25.57
N ARG A 561 -40.39 23.54 25.79
CA ARG A 561 -41.15 22.83 24.75
C ARG A 561 -42.13 23.75 23.99
N LEU A 562 -42.62 24.78 24.65
CA LEU A 562 -43.49 25.80 24.05
C LEU A 562 -42.72 26.98 23.47
N LEU A 563 -41.37 26.89 23.43
CA LEU A 563 -40.49 27.85 22.78
C LEU A 563 -40.61 29.30 23.30
N TRP A 564 -40.79 29.47 24.63
CA TRP A 564 -40.80 30.77 25.27
C TRP A 564 -39.44 31.44 25.36
N ARG A 565 -38.36 30.70 25.06
CA ARG A 565 -36.97 31.16 24.81
C ARG A 565 -36.31 30.22 23.80
N PHE A 566 -35.18 30.61 23.24
CA PHE A 566 -34.34 29.68 22.48
C PHE A 566 -33.74 28.63 23.44
N PRO A 567 -33.91 27.31 23.20
CA PRO A 567 -33.37 26.30 24.09
C PRO A 567 -31.85 26.18 23.90
N SER A 568 -31.07 26.48 24.95
CA SER A 568 -29.62 26.20 24.96
C SER A 568 -29.36 24.72 24.76
N ARG A 569 -28.38 24.41 23.91
CA ARG A 569 -28.08 23.02 23.58
C ARG A 569 -26.62 22.79 23.24
N ARG A 570 -26.10 21.60 23.56
CA ARG A 570 -24.79 21.17 23.10
C ARG A 570 -24.83 20.90 21.60
N ILE A 571 -23.74 21.30 20.89
CA ILE A 571 -23.50 20.97 19.48
C ILE A 571 -23.26 19.46 19.36
N GLU A 572 -23.66 18.87 18.26
CA GLU A 572 -23.41 17.46 17.97
C GLU A 572 -21.91 17.20 17.72
N ALA A 573 -21.47 15.96 17.95
CA ALA A 573 -20.06 15.54 17.82
C ALA A 573 -19.43 15.97 16.52
N GLU A 574 -20.15 15.82 15.41
CA GLU A 574 -19.69 16.21 14.07
C GLU A 574 -19.45 17.71 13.96
N GLY A 575 -20.35 18.51 14.55
CA GLY A 575 -20.22 19.97 14.59
C GLY A 575 -19.05 20.43 15.45
N ILE A 576 -18.82 19.79 16.62
CA ILE A 576 -17.67 20.08 17.49
C ILE A 576 -16.36 19.82 16.75
N ARG A 577 -16.23 18.67 16.09
CA ARG A 577 -15.04 18.35 15.31
C ARG A 577 -14.78 19.34 14.17
N ASP A 578 -15.81 19.61 13.39
CA ASP A 578 -15.70 20.53 12.25
C ASP A 578 -15.38 21.97 12.72
N ALA A 579 -15.94 22.42 13.87
CA ALA A 579 -15.62 23.70 14.49
C ALA A 579 -14.15 23.80 14.95
N MET A 580 -13.59 22.71 15.51
CA MET A 580 -12.16 22.65 15.87
C MET A 580 -11.25 22.81 14.66
N LEU A 581 -11.55 22.07 13.58
CA LEU A 581 -10.82 22.19 12.32
C LEU A 581 -10.95 23.56 11.67
N LEU A 582 -12.13 24.19 11.82
CA LEU A 582 -12.35 25.55 11.33
C LEU A 582 -11.56 26.58 12.14
N ALA A 583 -11.58 26.48 13.47
CA ALA A 583 -10.83 27.37 14.37
C ALA A 583 -9.33 27.25 14.13
N SER A 584 -8.80 26.03 13.99
CA SER A 584 -7.40 25.78 13.68
C SER A 584 -6.99 26.13 12.24
N GLY A 585 -7.95 26.39 11.34
CA GLY A 585 -7.69 26.81 9.96
C GLY A 585 -7.40 25.71 8.96
N VAL A 586 -7.57 24.44 9.36
CA VAL A 586 -7.20 23.28 8.50
C VAL A 586 -8.41 22.56 7.92
N LEU A 587 -9.64 23.03 8.16
CA LEU A 587 -10.84 22.39 7.64
C LEU A 587 -10.86 22.35 6.11
N ASP A 588 -10.87 21.15 5.55
CA ASP A 588 -11.09 20.93 4.13
C ASP A 588 -12.60 20.88 3.82
N LEU A 589 -13.08 21.88 3.08
CA LEU A 589 -14.48 22.03 2.65
C LEU A 589 -14.79 21.34 1.33
N SER A 590 -13.85 20.57 0.74
CA SER A 590 -14.09 19.89 -0.53
C SER A 590 -15.31 18.97 -0.46
N MET A 591 -16.15 19.07 -1.50
CA MET A 591 -17.42 18.35 -1.60
C MET A 591 -17.27 17.11 -2.49
N GLY A 592 -17.92 16.00 -2.09
CA GLY A 592 -17.96 14.76 -2.87
C GLY A 592 -16.69 13.93 -2.75
N GLY A 593 -16.60 12.89 -3.59
CA GLY A 593 -15.47 11.96 -3.59
C GLY A 593 -15.47 10.96 -2.43
N LYS A 594 -14.36 10.23 -2.30
CA LYS A 594 -14.16 9.23 -1.24
C LYS A 594 -14.03 9.90 0.13
N GLY A 595 -14.67 9.32 1.15
CA GLY A 595 -14.47 9.72 2.55
C GLY A 595 -13.07 9.35 3.07
N PHE A 596 -12.84 9.65 4.35
CA PHE A 596 -11.63 9.29 5.08
C PHE A 596 -11.95 8.33 6.22
N ASP A 597 -10.94 7.58 6.67
CA ASP A 597 -11.09 6.58 7.72
C ASP A 597 -10.60 7.12 9.07
N GLY A 598 -11.42 6.98 10.12
CA GLY A 598 -11.06 7.31 11.51
C GLY A 598 -10.34 6.16 12.24
N PHE A 599 -10.16 5.02 11.58
CA PHE A 599 -9.55 3.82 12.12
C PHE A 599 -8.41 3.32 11.23
N GLU A 600 -7.43 2.69 11.85
CA GLU A 600 -6.48 1.80 11.19
C GLU A 600 -7.08 0.39 11.21
N VAL A 601 -7.01 -0.31 10.08
CA VAL A 601 -7.62 -1.63 9.92
C VAL A 601 -6.53 -2.69 9.85
N GLU A 602 -6.52 -3.57 10.83
CA GLU A 602 -5.70 -4.77 10.83
C GLU A 602 -6.51 -5.96 10.32
N MET A 603 -5.93 -6.70 9.38
CA MET A 603 -6.57 -7.87 8.76
C MET A 603 -5.88 -9.14 9.25
N GLU A 604 -6.55 -9.82 10.17
CA GLU A 604 -6.23 -11.21 10.53
C GLU A 604 -7.33 -12.15 9.98
N ASN A 605 -7.88 -13.02 10.82
CA ASN A 605 -9.06 -13.83 10.46
C ASN A 605 -10.32 -12.97 10.37
N VAL A 606 -10.39 -11.91 11.16
CA VAL A 606 -11.41 -10.86 11.15
C VAL A 606 -10.76 -9.48 11.04
N ARG A 607 -11.55 -8.46 10.74
CA ARG A 607 -11.07 -7.08 10.74
C ARG A 607 -11.07 -6.53 12.16
N HIS A 608 -9.91 -6.02 12.58
CA HIS A 608 -9.76 -5.24 13.81
C HIS A 608 -9.68 -3.76 13.47
N PHE A 609 -10.38 -2.93 14.19
CA PHE A 609 -10.45 -1.49 13.98
C PHE A 609 -9.80 -0.77 15.15
N HIS A 610 -8.65 -0.18 14.92
CA HIS A 610 -7.91 0.59 15.92
C HIS A 610 -8.13 2.07 15.66
N PRO A 611 -8.63 2.86 16.64
CA PRO A 611 -8.75 4.30 16.46
C PRO A 611 -7.41 4.94 16.11
N LYS A 612 -7.40 5.85 15.14
CA LYS A 612 -6.20 6.59 14.77
C LYS A 612 -5.69 7.43 15.94
N THR A 613 -4.39 7.45 16.11
CA THR A 613 -3.68 8.28 17.11
C THR A 613 -2.89 9.42 16.49
N SER A 614 -2.71 9.42 15.15
CA SER A 614 -2.09 10.50 14.40
C SER A 614 -3.01 10.95 13.26
N PHE A 615 -3.07 12.26 13.00
CA PHE A 615 -3.95 12.87 12.03
C PHE A 615 -3.18 13.79 11.10
N GLY A 616 -3.60 13.89 9.83
CA GLY A 616 -2.95 14.70 8.83
C GLY A 616 -3.96 15.32 7.84
N PRO A 617 -3.50 16.00 6.78
CA PRO A 617 -4.35 16.69 5.81
C PRO A 617 -5.46 15.81 5.22
N ALA A 618 -5.22 14.51 5.05
CA ALA A 618 -6.23 13.57 4.56
C ALA A 618 -7.40 13.36 5.52
N ASP A 619 -7.22 13.67 6.81
CA ASP A 619 -8.24 13.50 7.86
C ASP A 619 -8.98 14.82 8.18
N TRP A 620 -8.66 15.94 7.53
CA TRP A 620 -9.17 17.27 7.89
C TRP A 620 -10.46 17.66 7.16
N ARG A 621 -11.05 16.75 6.39
CA ARG A 621 -12.39 16.94 5.81
C ARG A 621 -13.45 16.97 6.88
N ARG A 622 -14.62 17.54 6.55
CA ARG A 622 -15.80 17.53 7.43
C ARG A 622 -16.16 16.11 7.87
N MET A 623 -16.58 15.96 9.13
CA MET A 623 -16.88 14.66 9.72
C MET A 623 -17.98 13.87 9.00
N ILE A 624 -18.83 14.52 8.22
CA ILE A 624 -19.83 13.87 7.36
C ILE A 624 -19.17 12.91 6.33
N TYR A 625 -17.90 13.12 6.00
CA TYR A 625 -17.13 12.26 5.09
C TYR A 625 -16.36 11.14 5.81
N MET A 626 -16.43 11.09 7.15
CA MET A 626 -15.75 10.05 7.92
C MET A 626 -16.46 8.70 7.80
N THR A 627 -15.71 7.65 7.50
CA THR A 627 -16.21 6.27 7.47
C THR A 627 -16.78 5.89 8.85
N LYS A 628 -18.02 5.43 8.87
CA LYS A 628 -18.70 4.91 10.07
C LYS A 628 -18.68 3.38 10.04
N VAL A 629 -17.90 2.81 10.93
CA VAL A 629 -17.86 1.36 11.13
C VAL A 629 -18.98 0.99 12.12
N ARG A 630 -19.80 -0.02 11.76
CA ARG A 630 -20.89 -0.47 12.65
C ARG A 630 -20.33 -1.01 13.95
N GLN A 631 -20.96 -0.63 15.07
CA GLN A 631 -20.61 -1.01 16.44
C GLN A 631 -19.29 -0.41 16.96
N GLU A 632 -18.56 0.33 16.12
CA GLU A 632 -17.35 1.02 16.55
C GLU A 632 -17.65 2.49 16.88
N LYS A 633 -17.20 2.93 18.05
CA LYS A 633 -17.28 4.33 18.46
C LYS A 633 -15.97 5.02 18.19
N ASP A 634 -16.05 6.24 17.64
CA ASP A 634 -14.90 7.13 17.54
C ASP A 634 -14.30 7.37 18.94
N ALA A 635 -12.98 7.36 19.05
CA ALA A 635 -12.28 7.46 20.33
C ALA A 635 -12.54 8.76 21.08
N VAL A 636 -12.72 9.87 20.33
CA VAL A 636 -12.94 11.22 20.89
C VAL A 636 -14.42 11.55 20.87
N PHE A 637 -15.02 11.51 19.71
CA PHE A 637 -16.37 12.01 19.45
C PHE A 637 -17.47 11.00 19.79
N GLY A 638 -17.13 9.73 20.00
CA GLY A 638 -18.06 8.73 20.55
C GLY A 638 -18.59 9.08 21.95
N ALA A 639 -17.78 9.77 22.76
CA ALA A 639 -18.19 10.28 24.06
C ALA A 639 -19.25 11.41 23.97
N PHE A 640 -19.38 12.07 22.81
CA PHE A 640 -20.34 13.13 22.55
C PHE A 640 -21.64 12.63 21.92
N ASP A 641 -22.05 11.42 22.27
CA ASP A 641 -23.27 10.76 21.79
C ASP A 641 -23.33 10.55 20.26
N CYS A 642 -22.16 10.49 19.61
CA CYS A 642 -22.09 10.12 18.19
C CYS A 642 -22.53 8.65 18.02
N PRO A 643 -23.56 8.36 17.21
CA PRO A 643 -24.03 6.99 17.00
C PRO A 643 -22.96 6.08 16.42
N ASP A 644 -22.98 4.80 16.86
CA ASP A 644 -22.07 3.75 16.39
C ASP A 644 -22.49 3.11 15.04
N ALA A 645 -23.48 3.71 14.38
CA ALA A 645 -24.05 3.24 13.10
C ALA A 645 -24.66 1.83 13.11
N SER A 646 -24.86 1.21 14.28
CA SER A 646 -25.50 -0.11 14.39
C SER A 646 -27.00 -0.06 14.10
N GLN A 647 -27.65 1.05 14.48
CA GLN A 647 -29.10 1.25 14.37
C GLN A 647 -29.44 2.63 13.81
N VAL A 648 -30.66 2.76 13.32
CA VAL A 648 -31.24 4.07 12.99
C VAL A 648 -31.57 4.80 14.30
N VAL A 649 -31.01 6.00 14.47
CA VAL A 649 -31.22 6.85 15.65
C VAL A 649 -32.02 8.08 15.24
N PRO A 650 -33.35 8.11 15.48
CA PRO A 650 -34.19 9.22 15.03
C PRO A 650 -34.05 10.49 15.90
N LYS A 651 -33.70 10.32 17.18
CA LYS A 651 -33.37 11.38 18.14
C LYS A 651 -32.12 10.98 18.90
N ARG A 652 -31.09 11.80 18.84
CA ARG A 652 -29.82 11.52 19.55
C ARG A 652 -29.95 11.83 21.03
N SER A 653 -29.31 11.01 21.85
CA SER A 653 -29.06 11.35 23.24
C SER A 653 -28.22 12.62 23.36
N ARG A 654 -28.38 13.34 24.44
CA ARG A 654 -27.55 14.49 24.81
C ARG A 654 -27.15 14.36 26.26
N SER A 655 -26.03 13.72 26.48
CA SER A 655 -25.45 13.58 27.82
C SER A 655 -24.42 14.67 28.07
N THR A 656 -24.23 15.03 29.33
CA THR A 656 -23.12 15.86 29.79
C THR A 656 -22.34 15.05 30.81
N THR A 657 -21.11 14.65 30.46
CA THR A 657 -20.32 13.75 31.28
C THR A 657 -18.89 14.28 31.49
N PRO A 658 -18.26 13.94 32.62
CA PRO A 658 -16.84 14.27 32.85
C PRO A 658 -15.91 13.75 31.73
N LEU A 659 -16.25 12.61 31.13
CA LEU A 659 -15.47 12.02 30.04
C LEU A 659 -15.39 12.93 28.82
N GLN A 660 -16.45 13.70 28.53
CA GLN A 660 -16.45 14.66 27.43
C GLN A 660 -15.41 15.78 27.67
N ALA A 661 -15.38 16.34 28.88
CA ALA A 661 -14.37 17.35 29.25
C ALA A 661 -12.95 16.78 29.21
N LEU A 662 -12.75 15.54 29.71
CA LEU A 662 -11.44 14.87 29.64
C LEU A 662 -10.99 14.62 28.20
N ASN A 663 -11.89 14.24 27.30
CA ASN A 663 -11.58 14.06 25.89
C ASN A 663 -11.20 15.38 25.21
N LEU A 664 -11.89 16.48 25.51
CA LEU A 664 -11.57 17.80 24.98
C LEU A 664 -10.21 18.31 25.53
N LEU A 665 -9.84 17.91 26.73
CA LEU A 665 -8.55 18.29 27.32
C LEU A 665 -7.37 17.45 26.82
N ASN A 666 -7.54 16.12 26.65
CA ASN A 666 -6.41 15.21 26.59
C ASN A 666 -6.30 14.39 25.31
N SER A 667 -7.32 14.40 24.43
CA SER A 667 -7.23 13.59 23.20
C SER A 667 -6.16 14.13 22.26
N THR A 668 -5.47 13.22 21.60
CA THR A 668 -4.40 13.56 20.62
C THR A 668 -4.91 14.47 19.51
N PHE A 669 -6.15 14.25 19.04
CA PHE A 669 -6.78 15.10 18.05
C PHE A 669 -6.92 16.55 18.54
N VAL A 670 -7.49 16.76 19.75
CA VAL A 670 -7.73 18.09 20.28
C VAL A 670 -6.41 18.80 20.60
N MET A 671 -5.44 18.09 21.13
CA MET A 671 -4.10 18.64 21.37
C MET A 671 -3.43 19.11 20.09
N GLN A 672 -3.55 18.36 19.00
CA GLN A 672 -3.05 18.74 17.68
C GLN A 672 -3.80 19.97 17.14
N GLN A 673 -5.13 20.01 17.27
CA GLN A 673 -5.91 21.17 16.83
C GLN A 673 -5.60 22.44 17.66
N ALA A 674 -5.34 22.29 18.95
CA ALA A 674 -4.90 23.40 19.79
C ALA A 674 -3.54 23.97 19.37
N ASP A 675 -2.59 23.10 19.00
CA ASP A 675 -1.29 23.53 18.46
C ASP A 675 -1.43 24.27 17.14
N LEU A 676 -2.23 23.74 16.21
CA LEU A 676 -2.52 24.38 14.92
C LEU A 676 -3.26 25.72 15.11
N PHE A 677 -4.19 25.78 16.07
CA PHE A 677 -4.91 27.00 16.40
C PHE A 677 -3.96 28.07 16.96
N ALA A 678 -3.09 27.72 17.91
CA ALA A 678 -2.09 28.64 18.45
C ALA A 678 -1.16 29.18 17.35
N LYS A 679 -0.68 28.32 16.46
CA LYS A 679 0.13 28.72 15.28
C LYS A 679 -0.62 29.67 14.36
N ARG A 680 -1.89 29.40 14.09
CA ARG A 680 -2.74 30.29 13.31
C ARG A 680 -2.88 31.68 13.96
N LEU A 681 -3.13 31.73 15.27
CA LEU A 681 -3.26 32.99 16.00
C LEU A 681 -1.97 33.80 15.90
N GLN A 682 -0.82 33.17 16.03
CA GLN A 682 0.48 33.81 15.89
C GLN A 682 0.70 34.31 14.44
N GLN A 683 0.29 33.54 13.44
CA GLN A 683 0.40 33.94 12.03
C GLN A 683 -0.52 35.11 11.65
N GLU A 684 -1.77 35.11 12.16
CA GLU A 684 -2.79 36.09 11.77
C GLU A 684 -2.77 37.37 12.62
N ALA A 685 -2.31 37.29 13.88
CA ALA A 685 -2.30 38.44 14.82
C ALA A 685 -0.88 38.85 15.27
N GLY A 686 0.17 38.19 14.79
CA GLY A 686 1.56 38.43 15.16
C GLY A 686 1.85 38.16 16.64
N ASP A 687 2.79 38.94 17.22
CA ASP A 687 3.25 38.73 18.60
C ASP A 687 2.41 39.50 19.65
N SER A 688 1.41 40.26 19.23
CA SER A 688 0.51 41.03 20.12
C SER A 688 -0.46 40.07 20.83
N VAL A 689 -0.22 39.80 22.11
CA VAL A 689 -1.10 38.95 22.93
C VAL A 689 -2.56 39.43 22.94
N PRO A 690 -2.87 40.73 23.10
CA PRO A 690 -4.27 41.23 23.03
C PRO A 690 -4.93 40.92 21.68
N ASP A 691 -4.20 41.05 20.59
CA ASP A 691 -4.77 40.80 19.24
C ASP A 691 -4.93 39.31 18.97
N GLN A 692 -4.02 38.44 19.45
CA GLN A 692 -4.18 36.99 19.45
C GLN A 692 -5.44 36.57 20.20
N ILE A 693 -5.72 37.16 21.37
CA ILE A 693 -6.92 36.86 22.17
C ILE A 693 -8.18 37.29 21.42
N LYS A 694 -8.24 38.54 20.90
CA LYS A 694 -9.37 39.03 20.10
C LYS A 694 -9.64 38.10 18.90
N ARG A 695 -8.58 37.70 18.22
CA ARG A 695 -8.68 36.78 17.08
C ARG A 695 -9.18 35.40 17.50
N ALA A 696 -8.71 34.84 18.62
CA ALA A 696 -9.18 33.58 19.16
C ALA A 696 -10.69 33.62 19.48
N TYR A 697 -11.16 34.66 20.18
CA TYR A 697 -12.59 34.82 20.48
C TYR A 697 -13.44 34.94 19.20
N GLN A 698 -12.96 35.68 18.21
CA GLN A 698 -13.65 35.80 16.93
C GLN A 698 -13.75 34.45 16.19
N LEU A 699 -12.68 33.64 16.19
CA LEU A 699 -12.65 32.38 15.50
C LEU A 699 -13.41 31.27 16.24
N ALA A 700 -13.34 31.24 17.58
CA ALA A 700 -13.93 30.17 18.38
C ALA A 700 -15.38 30.49 18.80
N PHE A 701 -15.68 31.74 19.12
CA PHE A 701 -16.97 32.13 19.71
C PHE A 701 -17.77 33.13 18.84
N GLY A 702 -17.19 33.67 17.77
CA GLY A 702 -17.86 34.59 16.88
C GLY A 702 -18.07 36.01 17.45
N ARG A 703 -17.41 36.35 18.56
CA ARG A 703 -17.53 37.64 19.24
C ARG A 703 -16.18 38.21 19.69
N GLN A 704 -16.18 39.41 20.15
CA GLN A 704 -15.03 40.01 20.83
C GLN A 704 -15.02 39.65 22.33
N PRO A 705 -13.84 39.56 22.96
CA PRO A 705 -13.75 39.40 24.41
C PRO A 705 -14.24 40.65 25.15
N ALA A 706 -14.92 40.46 26.28
CA ALA A 706 -15.17 41.54 27.21
C ALA A 706 -13.85 42.01 27.86
N PRO A 707 -13.79 43.26 28.38
CA PRO A 707 -12.54 43.76 28.99
C PRO A 707 -11.99 42.91 30.11
N ALA A 708 -12.83 42.29 30.93
CA ALA A 708 -12.43 41.37 31.97
C ALA A 708 -11.85 40.06 31.37
N GLU A 709 -12.52 39.45 30.37
CA GLU A 709 -12.06 38.27 29.67
C GLU A 709 -10.71 38.50 28.98
N LEU A 710 -10.51 39.69 28.37
CA LEU A 710 -9.22 40.03 27.76
C LEU A 710 -8.11 40.05 28.79
N LYS A 711 -8.31 40.71 29.93
CA LYS A 711 -7.34 40.78 31.03
C LYS A 711 -7.00 39.41 31.59
N ASP A 712 -8.01 38.60 31.86
CA ASP A 712 -7.80 37.24 32.40
C ASP A 712 -7.07 36.33 31.42
N ALA A 713 -7.40 36.42 30.12
CA ALA A 713 -6.73 35.68 29.05
C ALA A 713 -5.27 36.12 28.86
N GLU A 714 -4.96 37.44 28.99
CA GLU A 714 -3.58 37.94 28.95
C GLU A 714 -2.77 37.36 30.08
N ALA A 715 -3.27 37.36 31.32
CA ALA A 715 -2.61 36.80 32.48
C ALA A 715 -2.40 35.26 32.33
N PHE A 716 -3.39 34.59 31.78
CA PHE A 716 -3.30 33.15 31.51
C PHE A 716 -2.22 32.84 30.46
N ILE A 717 -2.16 33.55 29.35
CA ILE A 717 -1.14 33.37 28.30
C ILE A 717 0.26 33.64 28.85
N GLN A 718 0.42 34.69 29.64
CA GLN A 718 1.70 35.03 30.27
C GLN A 718 2.22 33.90 31.20
N THR A 719 1.31 33.21 31.88
CA THR A 719 1.65 32.14 32.80
C THR A 719 1.83 30.78 32.14
N THR A 720 1.00 30.43 31.16
CA THR A 720 0.91 29.07 30.65
C THR A 720 1.22 28.97 29.14
N GLY A 721 1.25 30.10 28.43
CA GLY A 721 1.52 30.16 26.98
C GLY A 721 0.29 30.07 26.10
N LEU A 722 0.46 30.50 24.85
CA LEU A 722 -0.61 30.59 23.84
C LEU A 722 -1.22 29.22 23.49
N LEU A 723 -0.42 28.14 23.49
CA LEU A 723 -0.91 26.78 23.24
C LEU A 723 -1.96 26.35 24.28
N GLN A 724 -1.69 26.59 25.57
CA GLN A 724 -2.63 26.21 26.62
C GLN A 724 -3.90 27.09 26.59
N PHE A 725 -3.76 28.34 26.19
CA PHE A 725 -4.92 29.20 25.94
C PHE A 725 -5.78 28.69 24.78
N ALA A 726 -5.18 28.34 23.63
CA ALA A 726 -5.89 27.76 22.51
C ALA A 726 -6.62 26.45 22.91
N ARG A 727 -5.96 25.61 23.72
CA ARG A 727 -6.57 24.38 24.28
C ARG A 727 -7.76 24.70 25.19
N ALA A 728 -7.65 25.70 26.06
CA ALA A 728 -8.75 26.14 26.93
C ALA A 728 -9.93 26.67 26.13
N MET A 729 -9.70 27.43 25.07
CA MET A 729 -10.73 27.94 24.17
C MET A 729 -11.54 26.80 23.53
N LEU A 730 -10.87 25.77 23.01
CA LEU A 730 -11.52 24.59 22.41
C LEU A 730 -12.29 23.72 23.42
N ASN A 731 -12.03 23.87 24.73
CA ASN A 731 -12.71 23.15 25.80
C ASN A 731 -13.75 24.02 26.52
N ALA A 732 -13.91 25.27 26.13
CA ALA A 732 -14.89 26.17 26.76
C ALA A 732 -16.33 25.75 26.49
N ASN A 733 -17.23 25.94 27.44
CA ASN A 733 -18.65 25.68 27.24
C ASN A 733 -19.21 26.46 26.04
N GLU A 734 -18.81 27.70 25.86
CA GLU A 734 -19.22 28.54 24.73
C GLU A 734 -18.80 28.00 23.36
N PHE A 735 -17.74 27.14 23.31
CA PHE A 735 -17.33 26.46 22.09
C PHE A 735 -18.21 25.25 21.77
N VAL A 736 -18.73 24.55 22.77
CA VAL A 736 -19.46 23.28 22.59
C VAL A 736 -20.97 23.41 22.75
N PHE A 737 -21.48 24.53 23.27
CA PHE A 737 -22.90 24.80 23.43
C PHE A 737 -23.33 26.03 22.58
N ILE A 738 -24.52 25.92 22.01
CA ILE A 738 -25.24 27.07 21.46
C ILE A 738 -26.05 27.64 22.64
N PRO A 739 -25.82 28.90 23.00
CA PRO A 739 -26.47 29.54 24.16
C PRO A 739 -27.96 29.66 23.99
#